data_91d650005c320db66abac280fbaf78c4
#
_entry.id   91d650005c320db66abac280fbaf78c4
#
_cell.length_a   1.000
_cell.length_b   1.000
_cell.length_c   1.000
_cell.angle_alpha   90.00
_cell.angle_beta   90.00
_cell.angle_gamma   90.00
#
_symmetry.space_group_name_H-M   'P 1'
#
loop_
_entity.id
_entity.type
_entity.pdbx_description
1 polymer ?
#
loop_
_entity_poly.entity_id
_entity_poly.type
_entity_poly.pdbx_seq_one_letter_code
_entity_poly.pdbx_strand_id
1 'polypeptide(L)'
;MLNQETAKAARTDSGYILRAPRRMRVADAVAQYMRVPMGAGNSVPWDPLVAPYVIEPMNCLASREYDAVIFVGPARTGKTIGLIDGWVIYNVICDPADMLIIQMTEEKAREHSKKRLARTFRVSPEVVSRLSPNKNDNNVYDRTFLAGNYLKIGWPSVNIMSSSDYKCVALTDYDRFPEDIDGEGDAFSLASKRTTTFMSSGMTLVESSPGRDVKDVKWRRTSPHEAPPTTGILSLYNRGDRRRWYWPCPHCGEYFQPCGDVVAGFRDIADPVLASEAAYIQCPSCSGRIMPEQKRELNGRGVWLRDGESINADGSRYGDPRRSRIASFWMEGPAAAYQTLSQLVYKLLTAEQEYETTGSEETLKTVINTDWGLPYLPRASMEQRKSELLEQRAEPVPSRSVPDGVNFLVATVDVQAGRHRRFVVQVTGYGSRGERWIIDRYNITQSLRGDSDGESQRIDPASYPEDWDVLLTDVFHKSWPLASDPSQQMRLMAMAVDSGGEDGVTDNAYKFWRRCRRDGLGKRIYLFKGDSIRRAKLITRTFPDNTGRTGRRAQAAGDVPLWLLQTDALKDRGNNALWRDSPGPGYVHFPDWLGSWFYDELTYEERSSDGKWSKPGRGANEAFDLMVYAEALVILHGYEKIRWPDAPEWASRETWLECVPDSTEPSPSPEPVSTPVKKQKRKKTVTDDVNPWLTSGGWL
;
A
#
# COMPACT_ATOMS: atom_id res chain seq x y z
N MET A 1 60.44 15.54 -5.11
CA MET A 1 61.09 14.32 -4.51
C MET A 1 60.07 13.22 -4.63
N LEU A 2 60.27 12.30 -5.56
CA LEU A 2 59.45 11.07 -5.63
C LEU A 2 59.70 10.27 -4.36
N ASN A 3 58.67 10.08 -3.51
CA ASN A 3 58.73 9.14 -2.39
C ASN A 3 58.99 7.75 -2.97
N GLN A 4 60.21 7.26 -2.88
CA GLN A 4 60.50 5.87 -3.15
C GLN A 4 59.83 5.07 -2.02
N GLU A 5 58.71 4.46 -2.30
CA GLU A 5 58.16 3.42 -1.42
C GLU A 5 59.24 2.40 -1.18
N THR A 6 59.46 2.07 0.07
CA THR A 6 60.48 1.08 0.40
C THR A 6 60.02 -0.29 -0.18
N ALA A 7 60.97 -1.12 -0.65
CA ALA A 7 60.65 -2.45 -1.15
C ALA A 7 59.87 -3.33 -0.11
N LYS A 8 59.88 -2.96 1.17
CA LYS A 8 59.08 -3.54 2.21
C LYS A 8 57.62 -3.11 2.13
N ALA A 9 57.36 -1.82 1.86
CA ALA A 9 56.00 -1.32 1.69
C ALA A 9 55.33 -1.96 0.46
N ALA A 10 56.03 -1.96 -0.70
CA ALA A 10 55.57 -2.59 -1.93
C ALA A 10 55.27 -4.09 -1.78
N ARG A 11 56.12 -4.83 -1.02
CA ARG A 11 55.86 -6.25 -0.70
C ARG A 11 54.70 -6.43 0.26
N THR A 12 54.47 -5.54 1.20
CA THR A 12 53.31 -5.58 2.10
C THR A 12 52.02 -5.35 1.34
N ASP A 13 51.99 -4.37 0.47
CA ASP A 13 50.80 -4.04 -0.35
C ASP A 13 50.50 -5.14 -1.36
N SER A 14 51.52 -5.66 -2.04
CA SER A 14 51.36 -6.85 -2.89
C SER A 14 50.87 -8.09 -2.13
N GLY A 15 51.31 -8.25 -0.88
CA GLY A 15 50.86 -9.33 0.02
C GLY A 15 49.37 -9.28 0.35
N TYR A 16 48.77 -8.09 0.42
CA TYR A 16 47.33 -7.95 0.60
C TYR A 16 46.53 -8.45 -0.63
N ILE A 17 47.00 -8.11 -1.83
CA ILE A 17 46.37 -8.52 -3.10
C ILE A 17 46.48 -10.03 -3.33
N LEU A 18 47.60 -10.61 -2.95
CA LEU A 18 47.89 -12.06 -3.12
C LEU A 18 47.36 -12.95 -1.98
N ARG A 19 46.73 -12.36 -0.98
CA ARG A 19 46.21 -13.15 0.17
C ARG A 19 45.04 -14.00 -0.26
N ALA A 20 45.15 -15.32 -0.06
CA ALA A 20 44.04 -16.24 -0.30
C ALA A 20 42.83 -15.92 0.54
N PRO A 21 41.58 -16.06 0.02
CA PRO A 21 40.38 -15.91 0.79
C PRO A 21 40.40 -16.78 2.06
N ARG A 22 39.94 -16.21 3.17
CA ARG A 22 39.83 -16.97 4.42
C ARG A 22 38.66 -17.94 4.34
N ARG A 23 38.92 -19.23 4.47
CA ARG A 23 37.88 -20.26 4.48
C ARG A 23 37.14 -20.28 5.82
N MET A 24 36.19 -19.38 5.98
CA MET A 24 35.30 -19.29 7.16
C MET A 24 33.86 -19.27 6.68
N ARG A 25 32.95 -19.77 7.52
CA ARG A 25 31.52 -19.52 7.29
C ARG A 25 31.21 -18.05 7.54
N VAL A 26 30.24 -17.49 6.83
CA VAL A 26 29.91 -16.06 6.94
C VAL A 26 29.52 -15.70 8.38
N ALA A 27 28.66 -16.48 9.03
CA ALA A 27 28.25 -16.23 10.40
C ALA A 27 29.42 -16.28 11.41
N ASP A 28 30.37 -17.21 11.23
CA ASP A 28 31.55 -17.32 12.10
C ASP A 28 32.47 -16.11 11.95
N ALA A 29 32.67 -15.64 10.71
CA ALA A 29 33.46 -14.45 10.43
C ALA A 29 32.80 -13.19 11.03
N VAL A 30 31.48 -13.07 10.91
CA VAL A 30 30.72 -11.94 11.48
C VAL A 30 30.81 -11.96 13.01
N ALA A 31 30.64 -13.12 13.64
CA ALA A 31 30.79 -13.24 15.08
C ALA A 31 32.21 -12.87 15.58
N GLN A 32 33.22 -13.19 14.78
CA GLN A 32 34.60 -12.88 15.12
C GLN A 32 35.01 -11.41 14.92
N TYR A 33 34.55 -10.79 13.82
CA TYR A 33 35.08 -9.51 13.36
C TYR A 33 34.12 -8.32 13.50
N MET A 34 32.83 -8.58 13.59
CA MET A 34 31.82 -7.52 13.62
C MET A 34 31.49 -7.10 15.04
N ARG A 35 31.51 -5.78 15.27
CA ARG A 35 30.99 -5.19 16.50
C ARG A 35 29.78 -4.32 16.16
N VAL A 36 28.75 -4.42 17.00
CA VAL A 36 27.51 -3.66 16.86
C VAL A 36 27.57 -2.44 17.78
N PRO A 37 27.39 -1.20 17.26
CA PRO A 37 27.34 0.00 18.07
C PRO A 37 26.11 0.00 18.97
N MET A 38 26.29 0.24 20.28
CA MET A 38 25.21 0.31 21.28
C MET A 38 24.95 1.75 21.77
N GLY A 39 25.44 2.77 21.08
CA GLY A 39 25.35 4.19 21.47
C GLY A 39 26.45 4.62 22.41
N ALA A 40 26.57 5.95 22.63
CA ALA A 40 27.55 6.57 23.56
C ALA A 40 29.00 6.02 23.50
N GLY A 41 29.47 5.60 22.33
CA GLY A 41 30.78 5.02 22.13
C GLY A 41 30.93 3.54 22.49
N ASN A 42 29.91 2.91 23.07
CA ASN A 42 29.92 1.49 23.40
C ASN A 42 29.62 0.61 22.19
N SER A 43 30.20 -0.59 22.18
CA SER A 43 29.91 -1.61 21.16
C SER A 43 30.02 -3.01 21.77
N VAL A 44 29.25 -3.94 21.25
CA VAL A 44 29.28 -5.36 21.62
C VAL A 44 29.64 -6.20 20.41
N PRO A 45 30.29 -7.36 20.59
CA PRO A 45 30.42 -8.33 19.49
C PRO A 45 29.04 -8.71 18.97
N TRP A 46 28.93 -8.96 17.67
CA TRP A 46 27.71 -9.55 17.14
C TRP A 46 27.55 -10.98 17.68
N ASP A 47 26.40 -11.27 18.28
CA ASP A 47 26.11 -12.56 18.92
C ASP A 47 25.13 -13.37 18.04
N PRO A 48 25.60 -14.51 17.46
CA PRO A 48 24.76 -15.38 16.65
C PRO A 48 23.60 -16.01 17.43
N LEU A 49 23.71 -16.12 18.77
CA LEU A 49 22.66 -16.74 19.60
C LEU A 49 21.46 -15.81 19.87
N VAL A 50 21.56 -14.54 19.51
CA VAL A 50 20.41 -13.62 19.64
C VAL A 50 19.35 -13.88 18.56
N ALA A 51 19.81 -14.11 17.33
CA ALA A 51 18.94 -14.37 16.17
C ALA A 51 19.45 -15.58 15.36
N PRO A 52 19.38 -16.81 15.90
CA PRO A 52 19.99 -17.99 15.28
C PRO A 52 19.46 -18.30 13.88
N TYR A 53 18.23 -17.91 13.57
CA TYR A 53 17.62 -18.11 12.24
C TYR A 53 18.31 -17.33 11.09
N VAL A 54 19.17 -16.34 11.37
CA VAL A 54 19.96 -15.68 10.32
C VAL A 54 21.26 -16.41 9.97
N ILE A 55 21.71 -17.36 10.79
CA ILE A 55 22.99 -18.08 10.61
C ILE A 55 23.03 -18.86 9.28
N GLU A 56 22.01 -19.67 9.02
CA GLU A 56 21.97 -20.48 7.80
C GLU A 56 21.83 -19.61 6.53
N PRO A 57 20.93 -18.61 6.47
CA PRO A 57 20.91 -17.64 5.37
C PRO A 57 22.25 -16.94 5.12
N MET A 58 22.93 -16.50 6.19
CA MET A 58 24.28 -15.89 6.10
C MET A 58 25.27 -16.85 5.46
N ASN A 59 25.29 -18.11 5.89
CA ASN A 59 26.23 -19.11 5.37
C ASN A 59 25.94 -19.45 3.89
N CYS A 60 24.69 -19.37 3.45
CA CYS A 60 24.33 -19.53 2.04
C CYS A 60 24.90 -18.43 1.15
N LEU A 61 25.19 -17.22 1.68
CA LEU A 61 25.77 -16.11 0.90
C LEU A 61 27.18 -16.38 0.36
N ALA A 62 27.91 -17.32 0.96
CA ALA A 62 29.23 -17.75 0.46
C ALA A 62 29.17 -19.13 -0.21
N SER A 63 28.00 -19.74 -0.36
CA SER A 63 27.82 -21.01 -1.05
C SER A 63 27.92 -20.84 -2.56
N ARG A 64 28.45 -21.88 -3.25
CA ARG A 64 28.44 -21.96 -4.71
C ARG A 64 27.29 -22.81 -5.26
N GLU A 65 26.43 -23.30 -4.38
CA GLU A 65 25.24 -24.08 -4.74
C GLU A 65 24.08 -23.17 -5.15
N TYR A 66 24.08 -21.92 -4.65
CA TYR A 66 23.00 -20.96 -4.86
C TYR A 66 23.50 -19.75 -5.64
N ASP A 67 22.62 -19.22 -6.49
CA ASP A 67 22.81 -17.95 -7.22
C ASP A 67 22.17 -16.77 -6.45
N ALA A 68 21.20 -17.07 -5.59
CA ALA A 68 20.53 -16.08 -4.78
C ALA A 68 20.10 -16.61 -3.39
N VAL A 69 20.04 -15.69 -2.45
CA VAL A 69 19.46 -15.88 -1.11
C VAL A 69 18.30 -14.91 -0.95
N ILE A 70 17.10 -15.42 -0.64
CA ILE A 70 15.89 -14.63 -0.41
C ILE A 70 15.50 -14.79 1.06
N PHE A 71 15.40 -13.69 1.80
CA PHE A 71 14.98 -13.71 3.20
C PHE A 71 13.73 -12.88 3.43
N VAL A 72 12.64 -13.55 3.71
CA VAL A 72 11.34 -12.96 4.06
C VAL A 72 11.14 -13.03 5.56
N GLY A 73 10.88 -11.89 6.18
CA GLY A 73 10.63 -11.88 7.61
C GLY A 73 10.17 -10.52 8.12
N PRO A 74 9.54 -10.49 9.30
CA PRO A 74 9.06 -9.26 9.88
C PRO A 74 10.20 -8.28 10.19
N ALA A 75 9.85 -7.06 10.54
CA ALA A 75 10.78 -6.14 11.17
C ALA A 75 11.33 -6.74 12.47
N ARG A 76 12.46 -6.22 12.94
CA ARG A 76 13.08 -6.62 14.23
C ARG A 76 13.54 -8.08 14.30
N THR A 77 13.88 -8.69 13.17
CA THR A 77 14.54 -9.99 13.08
C THR A 77 16.07 -9.91 13.11
N GLY A 78 16.65 -8.72 12.98
CA GLY A 78 18.10 -8.58 12.81
C GLY A 78 18.61 -8.85 11.39
N LYS A 79 17.68 -9.04 10.42
CA LYS A 79 18.01 -9.38 9.03
C LYS A 79 19.00 -8.41 8.38
N THR A 80 18.81 -7.10 8.48
CA THR A 80 19.73 -6.12 7.88
C THR A 80 21.12 -6.13 8.54
N ILE A 81 21.19 -6.27 9.87
CA ILE A 81 22.48 -6.35 10.59
C ILE A 81 23.23 -7.63 10.21
N GLY A 82 22.56 -8.78 10.25
CA GLY A 82 23.18 -10.06 9.96
C GLY A 82 23.48 -10.23 8.47
N LEU A 83 22.46 -10.09 7.63
CA LEU A 83 22.56 -10.43 6.20
C LEU A 83 23.25 -9.34 5.38
N ILE A 84 22.99 -8.05 5.62
CA ILE A 84 23.57 -6.97 4.82
C ILE A 84 24.91 -6.52 5.42
N ASP A 85 24.88 -5.93 6.63
CA ASP A 85 26.08 -5.39 7.25
C ASP A 85 27.12 -6.50 7.53
N GLY A 86 26.66 -7.68 7.99
CA GLY A 86 27.49 -8.85 8.19
C GLY A 86 28.17 -9.35 6.92
N TRP A 87 27.41 -9.40 5.81
CA TRP A 87 27.98 -9.83 4.53
C TRP A 87 29.02 -8.85 3.99
N VAL A 88 28.83 -7.53 4.20
CA VAL A 88 29.86 -6.53 3.91
C VAL A 88 31.14 -6.82 4.71
N ILE A 89 31.02 -7.09 6.03
CA ILE A 89 32.18 -7.43 6.89
C ILE A 89 32.91 -8.67 6.36
N TYR A 90 32.15 -9.72 6.01
CA TYR A 90 32.71 -10.94 5.43
C TYR A 90 33.45 -10.66 4.11
N ASN A 91 32.84 -9.90 3.20
CA ASN A 91 33.46 -9.54 1.93
C ASN A 91 34.75 -8.74 2.11
N VAL A 92 34.78 -7.80 3.04
CA VAL A 92 35.99 -6.98 3.28
C VAL A 92 37.12 -7.80 3.88
N ILE A 93 36.83 -8.78 4.71
CA ILE A 93 37.83 -9.46 5.53
C ILE A 93 38.22 -10.84 4.97
N CYS A 94 37.25 -11.63 4.52
CA CYS A 94 37.44 -13.04 4.21
C CYS A 94 37.49 -13.33 2.72
N ASP A 95 36.61 -12.72 1.92
CA ASP A 95 36.51 -12.95 0.47
C ASP A 95 36.32 -11.61 -0.27
N PRO A 96 37.38 -10.78 -0.38
CA PRO A 96 37.30 -9.47 -0.99
C PRO A 96 36.66 -9.51 -2.38
N ALA A 97 35.59 -8.75 -2.57
CA ALA A 97 34.84 -8.70 -3.80
C ALA A 97 34.08 -7.37 -3.94
N ASP A 98 33.80 -6.97 -5.18
CA ASP A 98 32.97 -5.82 -5.45
C ASP A 98 31.52 -6.11 -5.05
N MET A 99 30.92 -5.16 -4.33
CA MET A 99 29.59 -5.31 -3.77
C MET A 99 28.73 -4.08 -4.04
N LEU A 100 27.48 -4.31 -4.43
CA LEU A 100 26.44 -3.30 -4.59
C LEU A 100 25.32 -3.52 -3.57
N ILE A 101 24.97 -2.48 -2.82
CA ILE A 101 23.80 -2.48 -1.93
C ILE A 101 22.78 -1.50 -2.47
N ILE A 102 21.55 -1.97 -2.71
CA ILE A 102 20.43 -1.13 -3.15
C ILE A 102 19.44 -0.95 -2.01
N GLN A 103 19.23 0.30 -1.62
CA GLN A 103 18.24 0.76 -0.64
C GLN A 103 17.02 1.29 -1.37
N MET A 104 15.86 1.38 -0.70
CA MET A 104 14.59 1.79 -1.33
C MET A 104 14.62 3.20 -1.95
N THR A 105 15.40 4.12 -1.41
CA THR A 105 15.54 5.52 -1.88
C THR A 105 16.97 6.03 -1.65
N GLU A 106 17.33 7.12 -2.35
CA GLU A 106 18.60 7.82 -2.13
C GLU A 106 18.80 8.26 -0.69
N GLU A 107 17.75 8.79 -0.05
CA GLU A 107 17.81 9.20 1.36
C GLU A 107 18.12 8.01 2.27
N LYS A 108 17.50 6.85 2.04
CA LYS A 108 17.76 5.62 2.80
C LYS A 108 19.15 5.06 2.52
N ALA A 109 19.64 5.13 1.31
CA ALA A 109 21.02 4.78 0.96
C ALA A 109 22.04 5.64 1.75
N ARG A 110 21.81 6.94 1.82
CA ARG A 110 22.61 7.89 2.60
C ARG A 110 22.53 7.61 4.10
N GLU A 111 21.34 7.33 4.61
CA GLU A 111 21.12 7.01 6.01
C GLU A 111 21.83 5.71 6.40
N HIS A 112 21.68 4.65 5.64
CA HIS A 112 22.37 3.37 5.87
C HIS A 112 23.88 3.56 5.89
N SER A 113 24.44 4.23 4.90
CA SER A 113 25.87 4.50 4.82
C SER A 113 26.40 5.24 6.05
N LYS A 114 25.77 6.37 6.43
CA LYS A 114 26.28 7.26 7.48
C LYS A 114 25.93 6.79 8.89
N LYS A 115 24.68 6.39 9.12
CA LYS A 115 24.20 6.08 10.47
C LYS A 115 24.44 4.62 10.88
N ARG A 116 24.66 3.74 9.90
CA ARG A 116 24.78 2.31 10.15
C ARG A 116 26.16 1.79 9.78
N LEU A 117 26.50 1.63 8.50
CA LEU A 117 27.78 1.07 8.06
C LEU A 117 28.99 1.83 8.60
N ALA A 118 29.00 3.16 8.53
CA ALA A 118 30.14 3.95 9.03
C ALA A 118 30.34 3.79 10.54
N ARG A 119 29.25 3.60 11.32
CA ARG A 119 29.34 3.32 12.75
C ARG A 119 29.86 1.91 13.04
N THR A 120 29.33 0.91 12.34
CA THR A 120 29.77 -0.49 12.44
C THR A 120 31.24 -0.62 12.08
N PHE A 121 31.69 0.01 10.99
CA PHE A 121 33.10 0.02 10.61
C PHE A 121 33.99 0.64 11.70
N ARG A 122 33.61 1.81 12.20
CA ARG A 122 34.40 2.51 13.24
C ARG A 122 34.65 1.65 14.48
N VAL A 123 33.72 0.81 14.89
CA VAL A 123 33.84 -0.06 16.08
C VAL A 123 34.39 -1.44 15.76
N SER A 124 34.65 -1.76 14.48
CA SER A 124 35.17 -3.05 13.99
C SER A 124 36.63 -2.87 13.50
N PRO A 125 37.65 -3.06 14.32
CA PRO A 125 39.03 -2.70 14.00
C PRO A 125 39.59 -3.34 12.74
N GLU A 126 39.24 -4.63 12.50
CA GLU A 126 39.69 -5.36 11.33
C GLU A 126 39.17 -4.77 10.00
N VAL A 127 37.99 -4.14 10.01
CA VAL A 127 37.46 -3.44 8.83
C VAL A 127 38.15 -2.10 8.62
N VAL A 128 38.36 -1.35 9.72
CA VAL A 128 39.04 -0.05 9.64
C VAL A 128 40.43 -0.22 9.05
N SER A 129 41.18 -1.25 9.45
CA SER A 129 42.53 -1.52 8.93
C SER A 129 42.60 -1.85 7.46
N ARG A 130 41.42 -2.13 6.82
CA ARG A 130 41.31 -2.46 5.39
C ARG A 130 40.71 -1.35 4.55
N LEU A 131 40.24 -0.28 5.13
CA LEU A 131 39.76 0.89 4.37
C LEU A 131 40.95 1.59 3.68
N SER A 132 40.74 2.07 2.45
CA SER A 132 41.71 2.91 1.77
C SER A 132 42.02 4.16 2.62
N PRO A 133 43.29 4.53 2.81
CA PRO A 133 43.67 5.72 3.53
C PRO A 133 43.39 7.01 2.72
N ASN A 134 43.13 6.89 1.44
CA ASN A 134 42.83 8.02 0.57
C ASN A 134 41.39 8.54 0.87
N LYS A 135 41.28 9.81 1.26
CA LYS A 135 39.99 10.42 1.56
C LYS A 135 39.03 10.48 0.37
N ASN A 136 39.55 10.50 -0.85
CA ASN A 136 38.74 10.55 -2.06
C ASN A 136 38.08 9.20 -2.39
N ASP A 137 38.62 8.10 -1.89
CA ASP A 137 38.14 6.75 -2.12
C ASP A 137 36.94 6.39 -1.22
N ASN A 138 36.59 7.24 -0.25
CA ASN A 138 35.57 6.97 0.75
C ASN A 138 34.59 8.14 0.85
N ASN A 139 33.53 8.09 0.06
CA ASN A 139 32.42 9.06 0.11
C ASN A 139 31.15 8.44 0.75
N VAL A 140 30.01 9.09 0.58
CA VAL A 140 28.74 8.64 1.18
C VAL A 140 28.24 7.33 0.54
N TYR A 141 28.46 7.18 -0.75
CA TYR A 141 27.90 6.06 -1.53
C TYR A 141 28.95 5.03 -1.94
N ASP A 142 30.22 5.39 -1.90
CA ASP A 142 31.31 4.57 -2.42
C ASP A 142 32.40 4.39 -1.37
N ARG A 143 32.96 3.19 -1.30
CA ARG A 143 34.09 2.84 -0.40
C ARG A 143 35.02 1.90 -1.13
N THR A 144 36.31 2.21 -1.09
CA THR A 144 37.38 1.35 -1.62
C THR A 144 38.20 0.77 -0.47
N PHE A 145 38.60 -0.46 -0.61
CA PHE A 145 39.40 -1.18 0.39
C PHE A 145 40.80 -1.47 -0.14
N LEU A 146 41.74 -1.74 0.76
CA LEU A 146 43.15 -2.00 0.40
C LEU A 146 43.36 -3.20 -0.53
N ALA A 147 42.44 -4.17 -0.51
CA ALA A 147 42.47 -5.32 -1.44
C ALA A 147 42.00 -4.94 -2.85
N GLY A 148 41.65 -3.69 -3.11
CA GLY A 148 41.16 -3.20 -4.39
C GLY A 148 39.68 -3.40 -4.62
N ASN A 149 38.99 -4.08 -3.72
CA ASN A 149 37.55 -4.27 -3.81
C ASN A 149 36.76 -3.01 -3.44
N TYR A 150 35.56 -2.92 -3.99
CA TYR A 150 34.74 -1.73 -3.98
C TYR A 150 33.33 -2.02 -3.44
N LEU A 151 32.83 -1.15 -2.58
CA LEU A 151 31.45 -1.18 -2.08
C LEU A 151 30.71 0.04 -2.57
N LYS A 152 29.62 -0.17 -3.32
CA LYS A 152 28.69 0.87 -3.73
C LYS A 152 27.37 0.73 -3.01
N ILE A 153 26.79 1.87 -2.61
CA ILE A 153 25.46 1.93 -2.01
C ILE A 153 24.60 2.83 -2.89
N GLY A 154 23.49 2.29 -3.41
CA GLY A 154 22.62 2.98 -4.34
C GLY A 154 21.14 2.80 -4.04
N TRP A 155 20.30 3.15 -5.01
CA TRP A 155 18.85 3.03 -4.98
C TRP A 155 18.35 2.54 -6.34
N PRO A 156 17.07 2.10 -6.46
CA PRO A 156 16.54 1.58 -7.71
C PRO A 156 16.55 2.63 -8.81
N SER A 157 17.48 2.48 -9.75
CA SER A 157 17.57 3.25 -10.99
C SER A 157 18.35 2.47 -12.02
N VAL A 158 18.03 2.62 -13.30
CA VAL A 158 18.74 1.97 -14.41
C VAL A 158 20.22 2.28 -14.37
N ASN A 159 20.59 3.53 -14.17
CA ASN A 159 22.00 3.96 -14.15
C ASN A 159 22.84 3.24 -13.09
N ILE A 160 22.27 2.90 -11.93
CA ILE A 160 22.99 2.23 -10.84
C ILE A 160 22.97 0.70 -11.06
N MET A 161 21.85 0.16 -11.53
CA MET A 161 21.63 -1.28 -11.59
C MET A 161 22.05 -1.92 -12.92
N SER A 162 22.35 -1.11 -13.98
CA SER A 162 22.71 -1.64 -15.31
C SER A 162 24.13 -1.34 -15.74
N SER A 163 24.90 -0.52 -14.99
CA SER A 163 26.16 0.05 -15.46
C SER A 163 27.42 -0.78 -15.19
N SER A 164 27.43 -1.67 -14.22
CA SER A 164 28.64 -2.38 -13.78
C SER A 164 28.33 -3.78 -13.28
N ASP A 165 29.32 -4.68 -13.36
CA ASP A 165 29.23 -6.02 -12.81
C ASP A 165 29.71 -6.04 -11.34
N TYR A 166 29.03 -6.79 -10.50
CA TYR A 166 29.35 -6.98 -9.09
C TYR A 166 29.27 -8.45 -8.74
N LYS A 167 30.25 -8.96 -7.99
CA LYS A 167 30.19 -10.33 -7.48
C LYS A 167 29.03 -10.50 -6.49
N CYS A 168 28.75 -9.46 -5.71
CA CYS A 168 27.76 -9.48 -4.64
C CYS A 168 26.78 -8.32 -4.82
N VAL A 169 25.48 -8.61 -4.90
CA VAL A 169 24.43 -7.59 -4.95
C VAL A 169 23.41 -7.85 -3.85
N ALA A 170 23.10 -6.85 -3.04
CA ALA A 170 22.12 -6.91 -1.97
C ALA A 170 20.97 -5.91 -2.20
N LEU A 171 19.74 -6.40 -2.21
CA LEU A 171 18.50 -5.61 -2.31
C LEU A 171 17.81 -5.66 -0.94
N THR A 172 17.68 -4.53 -0.26
CA THR A 172 17.09 -4.45 1.08
C THR A 172 15.78 -3.68 1.07
N ASP A 173 14.79 -4.17 1.81
CA ASP A 173 13.42 -3.67 1.79
C ASP A 173 12.77 -3.77 0.38
N TYR A 174 12.97 -4.90 -0.30
CA TYR A 174 12.63 -5.14 -1.70
C TYR A 174 11.17 -4.81 -2.06
N ASP A 175 10.21 -5.14 -1.19
CA ASP A 175 8.79 -4.86 -1.47
C ASP A 175 8.43 -3.37 -1.47
N ARG A 176 9.38 -2.49 -1.08
CA ARG A 176 9.25 -1.04 -1.18
C ARG A 176 9.80 -0.47 -2.49
N PHE A 177 10.45 -1.30 -3.31
CA PHE A 177 10.95 -0.88 -4.62
C PHE A 177 9.81 -0.70 -5.62
N PRO A 178 10.00 0.08 -6.70
CA PRO A 178 9.12 0.04 -7.86
C PRO A 178 9.01 -1.39 -8.41
N GLU A 179 7.86 -1.77 -8.93
CA GLU A 179 7.67 -3.09 -9.54
C GLU A 179 8.46 -3.23 -10.85
N ASP A 180 8.61 -2.13 -11.54
CA ASP A 180 9.42 -2.01 -12.75
C ASP A 180 10.35 -0.81 -12.61
N ILE A 181 11.60 -0.97 -13.04
CA ILE A 181 12.61 0.09 -12.99
C ILE A 181 12.79 0.66 -14.37
N ASP A 182 12.14 1.79 -14.62
CA ASP A 182 12.22 2.59 -15.84
C ASP A 182 12.00 1.77 -17.14
N GLY A 183 11.17 0.72 -17.10
CA GLY A 183 10.84 -0.13 -18.25
C GLY A 183 11.81 -1.28 -18.53
N GLU A 184 12.84 -1.49 -17.67
CA GLU A 184 13.82 -2.57 -17.84
C GLU A 184 13.55 -3.82 -17.01
N GLY A 185 12.44 -3.83 -16.25
CA GLY A 185 11.99 -4.95 -15.45
C GLY A 185 12.22 -4.79 -13.96
N ASP A 186 12.00 -5.88 -13.22
CA ASP A 186 12.11 -5.88 -11.76
C ASP A 186 13.57 -5.81 -11.27
N ALA A 187 13.76 -5.28 -10.06
CA ALA A 187 15.08 -5.08 -9.47
C ALA A 187 15.88 -6.37 -9.28
N PHE A 188 15.21 -7.49 -8.96
CA PHE A 188 15.89 -8.78 -8.80
C PHE A 188 16.48 -9.28 -10.12
N SER A 189 15.73 -9.16 -11.21
CA SER A 189 16.19 -9.53 -12.56
C SER A 189 17.39 -8.71 -13.01
N LEU A 190 17.36 -7.38 -12.73
CA LEU A 190 18.49 -6.50 -13.03
C LEU A 190 19.72 -6.84 -12.18
N ALA A 191 19.54 -7.05 -10.88
CA ALA A 191 20.61 -7.41 -9.94
C ALA A 191 21.26 -8.75 -10.32
N SER A 192 20.47 -9.76 -10.63
CA SER A 192 20.97 -11.10 -11.01
C SER A 192 21.81 -11.07 -12.28
N LYS A 193 21.49 -10.20 -13.24
CA LYS A 193 22.33 -9.98 -14.43
C LYS A 193 23.72 -9.45 -14.07
N ARG A 194 23.86 -8.64 -13.01
CA ARG A 194 25.17 -8.07 -12.58
C ARG A 194 26.09 -9.14 -11.98
N THR A 195 25.54 -10.20 -11.41
CA THR A 195 26.32 -11.26 -10.80
C THR A 195 26.72 -12.38 -11.78
N THR A 196 26.10 -12.44 -12.96
CA THR A 196 26.26 -13.53 -13.94
C THR A 196 27.71 -13.72 -14.41
N THR A 197 28.48 -12.66 -14.58
CA THR A 197 29.90 -12.69 -15.00
C THR A 197 30.77 -13.49 -14.02
N PHE A 198 30.37 -13.57 -12.75
CA PHE A 198 31.10 -14.31 -11.70
C PHE A 198 30.68 -15.75 -11.58
N MET A 199 29.80 -16.25 -12.44
CA MET A 199 29.32 -17.64 -12.48
C MET A 199 28.83 -18.14 -11.09
N SER A 200 29.30 -19.30 -10.62
CA SER A 200 28.90 -19.87 -9.32
C SER A 200 29.41 -19.11 -8.09
N SER A 201 30.23 -18.09 -8.27
CA SER A 201 30.68 -17.22 -7.18
C SER A 201 29.91 -15.90 -7.08
N GLY A 202 29.08 -15.58 -8.09
CA GLY A 202 28.14 -14.47 -8.04
C GLY A 202 26.99 -14.75 -7.08
N MET A 203 26.55 -13.74 -6.31
CA MET A 203 25.49 -13.91 -5.32
C MET A 203 24.57 -12.69 -5.27
N THR A 204 23.27 -12.94 -5.32
CA THR A 204 22.24 -11.90 -5.10
C THR A 204 21.50 -12.18 -3.80
N LEU A 205 21.53 -11.23 -2.88
CA LEU A 205 20.73 -11.25 -1.65
C LEU A 205 19.50 -10.35 -1.81
N VAL A 206 18.34 -10.85 -1.43
CA VAL A 206 17.10 -10.02 -1.31
C VAL A 206 16.50 -10.22 0.06
N GLU A 207 16.24 -9.12 0.79
CA GLU A 207 15.52 -9.19 2.04
C GLU A 207 14.40 -8.15 2.10
N SER A 208 13.28 -8.55 2.69
CA SER A 208 12.15 -7.65 2.95
C SER A 208 11.17 -8.24 3.96
N SER A 209 10.34 -7.39 4.52
CA SER A 209 9.04 -7.82 5.04
C SER A 209 8.05 -7.86 3.88
N PRO A 210 7.05 -8.78 3.88
CA PRO A 210 6.02 -8.82 2.85
C PRO A 210 5.27 -7.48 2.81
N GLY A 211 5.23 -6.84 1.66
CA GLY A 211 4.59 -5.53 1.50
C GLY A 211 3.63 -5.47 0.31
N ARG A 212 3.54 -6.58 -0.44
CA ARG A 212 2.67 -6.69 -1.61
C ARG A 212 1.42 -7.50 -1.26
N ASP A 213 0.27 -7.04 -1.76
CA ASP A 213 -1.01 -7.68 -1.53
C ASP A 213 -1.09 -9.05 -2.23
N VAL A 214 -1.88 -9.95 -1.64
CA VAL A 214 -2.18 -11.26 -2.25
C VAL A 214 -3.02 -11.04 -3.51
N LYS A 215 -2.62 -11.65 -4.62
CA LYS A 215 -3.28 -11.48 -5.92
C LYS A 215 -4.51 -12.36 -6.11
N ASP A 216 -4.49 -13.58 -5.57
CA ASP A 216 -5.57 -14.55 -5.74
C ASP A 216 -6.18 -14.90 -4.38
N VAL A 217 -7.37 -14.41 -4.15
CA VAL A 217 -8.16 -14.65 -2.93
C VAL A 217 -8.58 -16.11 -2.78
N LYS A 218 -8.77 -16.80 -3.91
CA LYS A 218 -9.21 -18.20 -3.93
C LYS A 218 -8.05 -19.18 -3.84
N TRP A 219 -6.82 -18.66 -3.83
CA TRP A 219 -5.64 -19.50 -3.72
C TRP A 219 -5.68 -20.39 -2.47
N ARG A 220 -5.25 -21.62 -2.64
CA ARG A 220 -5.06 -22.58 -1.54
C ARG A 220 -3.65 -23.14 -1.65
N ARG A 221 -2.92 -23.12 -0.54
CA ARG A 221 -1.55 -23.67 -0.48
C ARG A 221 -1.56 -25.17 -0.79
N THR A 222 -0.61 -25.62 -1.58
CA THR A 222 -0.37 -27.03 -1.90
C THR A 222 0.65 -27.65 -0.94
N SER A 223 1.44 -26.84 -0.25
CA SER A 223 2.43 -27.22 0.76
C SER A 223 2.36 -26.23 1.94
N PRO A 224 2.69 -26.68 3.18
CA PRO A 224 2.81 -25.80 4.35
C PRO A 224 3.87 -24.70 4.18
N HIS A 225 4.79 -24.83 3.21
CA HIS A 225 5.85 -23.89 2.93
C HIS A 225 5.53 -22.91 1.81
N GLU A 226 4.47 -23.16 1.04
CA GLU A 226 4.11 -22.32 -0.09
C GLU A 226 3.55 -20.97 0.37
N ALA A 227 4.05 -19.88 -0.20
CA ALA A 227 3.52 -18.54 0.02
C ALA A 227 2.40 -18.22 -0.97
N PRO A 228 1.39 -17.39 -0.58
CA PRO A 228 0.36 -16.94 -1.51
C PRO A 228 0.97 -16.11 -2.66
N PRO A 229 0.33 -16.10 -3.83
CA PRO A 229 0.85 -15.39 -5.00
C PRO A 229 0.81 -13.87 -4.78
N THR A 230 2.00 -13.24 -4.88
CA THR A 230 2.21 -11.81 -4.82
C THR A 230 3.17 -11.37 -5.92
N THR A 231 3.38 -10.06 -6.11
CA THR A 231 4.40 -9.54 -7.06
C THR A 231 5.76 -9.28 -6.41
N GLY A 232 5.85 -9.36 -5.09
CA GLY A 232 7.04 -8.96 -4.34
C GLY A 232 7.94 -10.12 -3.95
N ILE A 233 8.57 -9.97 -2.78
CA ILE A 233 9.58 -10.92 -2.28
C ILE A 233 9.03 -12.35 -2.09
N LEU A 234 7.74 -12.51 -1.78
CA LEU A 234 7.13 -13.84 -1.67
C LEU A 234 7.08 -14.57 -3.02
N SER A 235 7.00 -13.85 -4.15
CA SER A 235 7.12 -14.49 -5.47
C SER A 235 8.53 -15.04 -5.68
N LEU A 236 9.56 -14.32 -5.23
CA LEU A 236 10.95 -14.79 -5.27
C LEU A 236 11.16 -15.96 -4.32
N TYR A 237 10.59 -15.92 -3.12
CA TYR A 237 10.59 -17.02 -2.17
C TYR A 237 10.01 -18.30 -2.78
N ASN A 238 8.88 -18.20 -3.48
CA ASN A 238 8.24 -19.35 -4.15
C ASN A 238 9.07 -19.96 -5.29
N ARG A 239 10.00 -19.20 -5.90
CA ARG A 239 10.95 -19.72 -6.91
C ARG A 239 12.08 -20.53 -6.27
N GLY A 240 12.36 -20.31 -4.96
CA GLY A 240 13.41 -20.95 -4.20
C GLY A 240 13.04 -22.31 -3.62
N ASP A 241 13.86 -22.80 -2.71
CA ASP A 241 13.67 -24.06 -1.99
C ASP A 241 12.68 -23.97 -0.82
N ARG A 242 12.09 -22.80 -0.58
CA ARG A 242 10.96 -22.53 0.32
C ARG A 242 11.19 -23.03 1.73
N ARG A 243 12.21 -22.47 2.44
CA ARG A 243 12.50 -22.86 3.82
C ARG A 243 11.59 -22.11 4.79
N ARG A 244 11.06 -22.87 5.79
CA ARG A 244 10.31 -22.33 6.92
C ARG A 244 11.07 -22.62 8.21
N TRP A 245 10.94 -21.73 9.21
CA TRP A 245 11.55 -21.86 10.52
C TRP A 245 10.72 -22.75 11.44
N TYR A 246 11.33 -23.73 12.11
CA TYR A 246 10.65 -24.66 13.00
C TYR A 246 11.27 -24.66 14.37
N TRP A 247 10.44 -24.77 15.41
CA TRP A 247 10.83 -24.97 16.79
C TRP A 247 10.51 -26.36 17.25
N PRO A 248 11.38 -27.02 18.08
CA PRO A 248 11.00 -28.23 18.80
C PRO A 248 10.10 -27.86 19.98
N CYS A 249 8.96 -28.53 20.13
CA CYS A 249 8.07 -28.32 21.27
C CYS A 249 8.78 -28.78 22.57
N PRO A 250 8.80 -27.96 23.64
CA PRO A 250 9.45 -28.35 24.90
C PRO A 250 8.71 -29.47 25.65
N HIS A 251 7.46 -29.77 25.27
CA HIS A 251 6.62 -30.79 25.92
C HIS A 251 6.66 -32.14 25.22
N CYS A 252 6.50 -32.16 23.88
CA CYS A 252 6.44 -33.42 23.13
C CYS A 252 7.62 -33.69 22.18
N GLY A 253 8.49 -32.68 21.97
CA GLY A 253 9.63 -32.78 21.06
C GLY A 253 9.30 -32.55 19.59
N GLU A 254 8.03 -32.63 19.20
CA GLU A 254 7.61 -32.44 17.79
C GLU A 254 7.91 -31.01 17.30
N TYR A 255 8.35 -30.91 16.05
CA TYR A 255 8.70 -29.63 15.45
C TYR A 255 7.49 -28.97 14.79
N PHE A 256 7.35 -27.68 15.01
CA PHE A 256 6.25 -26.88 14.43
C PHE A 256 6.74 -25.48 14.00
N GLN A 257 5.99 -24.84 13.09
CA GLN A 257 6.26 -23.47 12.68
C GLN A 257 5.70 -22.49 13.75
N PRO A 258 6.52 -21.59 14.32
CA PRO A 258 6.05 -20.52 15.21
C PRO A 258 5.40 -19.40 14.37
N CYS A 259 4.17 -19.62 13.92
CA CYS A 259 3.38 -18.74 13.07
C CYS A 259 2.21 -18.11 13.83
N GLY A 260 1.44 -17.25 13.15
CA GLY A 260 0.28 -16.59 13.73
C GLY A 260 -0.79 -17.57 14.23
N ASP A 261 -0.98 -18.67 13.53
CA ASP A 261 -2.03 -19.67 13.82
C ASP A 261 -1.83 -20.39 15.16
N VAL A 262 -0.61 -20.41 15.69
CA VAL A 262 -0.31 -21.07 16.98
C VAL A 262 -0.28 -20.10 18.17
N VAL A 263 -0.57 -18.82 17.95
CA VAL A 263 -0.70 -17.83 19.03
C VAL A 263 -2.10 -17.88 19.61
N ALA A 264 -2.21 -18.12 20.92
CA ALA A 264 -3.46 -18.34 21.62
C ALA A 264 -3.57 -17.52 22.92
N GLY A 265 -4.74 -17.56 23.57
CA GLY A 265 -4.99 -17.01 24.90
C GLY A 265 -5.33 -15.52 24.95
N PHE A 266 -5.54 -14.85 23.81
CA PHE A 266 -5.77 -13.40 23.79
C PHE A 266 -7.13 -12.96 23.20
N ARG A 267 -7.77 -13.79 22.37
CA ARG A 267 -8.97 -13.38 21.60
C ARG A 267 -10.22 -13.13 22.46
N ASP A 268 -10.35 -13.82 23.62
CA ASP A 268 -11.52 -13.72 24.50
C ASP A 268 -11.42 -12.57 25.52
N ILE A 269 -10.35 -11.77 25.47
CA ILE A 269 -10.10 -10.68 26.41
C ILE A 269 -10.27 -9.36 25.67
N ALA A 270 -11.24 -8.54 26.13
CA ALA A 270 -11.59 -7.30 25.46
C ALA A 270 -10.53 -6.17 25.56
N ASP A 271 -9.79 -6.12 26.67
CA ASP A 271 -8.76 -5.12 26.88
C ASP A 271 -7.45 -5.54 26.17
N PRO A 272 -6.92 -4.76 25.21
CA PRO A 272 -5.73 -5.13 24.45
C PRO A 272 -4.47 -5.33 25.28
N VAL A 273 -4.33 -4.64 26.40
CA VAL A 273 -3.15 -4.78 27.30
C VAL A 273 -3.22 -6.13 27.99
N LEU A 274 -4.34 -6.42 28.66
CA LEU A 274 -4.53 -7.69 29.35
C LEU A 274 -4.51 -8.89 28.39
N ALA A 275 -5.11 -8.74 27.21
CA ALA A 275 -5.07 -9.74 26.15
C ALA A 275 -3.64 -10.03 25.67
N SER A 276 -2.83 -8.99 25.50
CA SER A 276 -1.44 -9.13 25.05
C SER A 276 -0.55 -9.81 26.09
N GLU A 277 -0.81 -9.59 27.38
CA GLU A 277 -0.09 -10.21 28.48
C GLU A 277 -0.49 -11.69 28.67
N ALA A 278 -1.72 -12.04 28.33
CA ALA A 278 -2.24 -13.41 28.41
C ALA A 278 -1.79 -14.30 27.24
N ALA A 279 -1.22 -13.73 26.18
CA ALA A 279 -0.86 -14.43 24.94
C ALA A 279 0.28 -15.45 25.17
N TYR A 280 0.10 -16.65 24.63
CA TYR A 280 1.11 -17.71 24.62
C TYR A 280 1.13 -18.44 23.28
N ILE A 281 2.11 -19.29 23.04
CA ILE A 281 2.16 -20.15 21.86
C ILE A 281 1.65 -21.55 22.26
N GLN A 282 0.73 -22.08 21.48
CA GLN A 282 0.17 -23.42 21.69
C GLN A 282 0.77 -24.39 20.68
N CYS A 283 1.34 -25.48 21.18
CA CYS A 283 1.85 -26.55 20.31
C CYS A 283 0.68 -27.18 19.51
N PRO A 284 0.74 -27.26 18.18
CA PRO A 284 -0.32 -27.86 17.39
C PRO A 284 -0.45 -29.39 17.58
N SER A 285 0.61 -30.07 18.03
CA SER A 285 0.62 -31.52 18.21
C SER A 285 0.10 -31.98 19.57
N CYS A 286 0.53 -31.32 20.67
CA CYS A 286 0.17 -31.76 22.03
C CYS A 286 -0.67 -30.74 22.81
N SER A 287 -1.02 -29.59 22.21
CA SER A 287 -1.71 -28.46 22.84
C SER A 287 -1.00 -27.87 24.08
N GLY A 288 0.26 -28.24 24.31
CA GLY A 288 1.09 -27.70 25.40
C GLY A 288 1.30 -26.19 25.26
N ARG A 289 1.20 -25.46 26.37
CA ARG A 289 1.42 -24.01 26.41
C ARG A 289 2.91 -23.72 26.48
N ILE A 290 3.38 -22.86 25.59
CA ILE A 290 4.75 -22.39 25.48
C ILE A 290 4.76 -20.90 25.81
N MET A 291 5.44 -20.56 26.90
CA MET A 291 5.45 -19.19 27.40
C MET A 291 6.44 -18.31 26.62
N PRO A 292 6.17 -17.01 26.50
CA PRO A 292 7.00 -16.08 25.71
C PRO A 292 8.49 -16.06 26.10
N GLU A 293 8.83 -16.34 27.37
CA GLU A 293 10.18 -16.36 27.91
C GLU A 293 11.03 -17.49 27.30
N GLN A 294 10.42 -18.57 26.85
CA GLN A 294 11.10 -19.73 26.24
C GLN A 294 11.57 -19.46 24.80
N LYS A 295 11.11 -18.36 24.21
CA LYS A 295 11.41 -17.99 22.81
C LYS A 295 12.89 -17.99 22.45
N ARG A 296 13.76 -17.45 23.35
CA ARG A 296 15.21 -17.42 23.10
C ARG A 296 15.81 -18.80 23.02
N GLU A 297 15.42 -19.68 23.94
CA GLU A 297 15.87 -21.07 23.96
C GLU A 297 15.39 -21.82 22.72
N LEU A 298 14.10 -21.66 22.38
CA LEU A 298 13.49 -22.33 21.23
C LEU A 298 14.09 -21.84 19.90
N ASN A 299 14.39 -20.57 19.77
CA ASN A 299 15.17 -20.06 18.64
C ASN A 299 16.56 -20.69 18.57
N GLY A 300 17.24 -20.88 19.71
CA GLY A 300 18.55 -21.54 19.77
C GLY A 300 18.54 -23.00 19.33
N ARG A 301 17.39 -23.66 19.43
CA ARG A 301 17.18 -25.07 18.99
C ARG A 301 16.41 -25.17 17.68
N GLY A 302 15.99 -24.04 17.12
CA GLY A 302 15.22 -23.98 15.89
C GLY A 302 16.03 -24.41 14.67
N VAL A 303 15.32 -24.84 13.62
CA VAL A 303 15.91 -25.32 12.38
C VAL A 303 15.12 -24.80 11.17
N TRP A 304 15.84 -24.58 10.07
CA TRP A 304 15.21 -24.38 8.76
C TRP A 304 14.96 -25.72 8.08
N LEU A 305 13.74 -25.92 7.58
CA LEU A 305 13.38 -27.07 6.75
C LEU A 305 12.97 -26.56 5.35
N ARG A 306 13.44 -27.25 4.33
CA ARG A 306 13.05 -27.00 2.92
C ARG A 306 11.65 -27.57 2.66
N ASP A 307 10.98 -27.07 1.64
CA ASP A 307 9.71 -27.65 1.18
C ASP A 307 9.91 -29.13 0.80
N GLY A 308 9.05 -30.01 1.30
CA GLY A 308 9.18 -31.46 1.17
C GLY A 308 10.14 -32.14 2.17
N GLU A 309 10.84 -31.37 3.01
CA GLU A 309 11.65 -31.88 4.12
C GLU A 309 10.85 -31.91 5.42
N SER A 310 11.03 -32.95 6.22
CA SER A 310 10.42 -33.11 7.54
C SER A 310 11.48 -33.49 8.56
N ILE A 311 11.16 -33.32 9.85
CA ILE A 311 12.05 -33.62 10.96
C ILE A 311 11.30 -34.34 12.07
N ASN A 312 11.89 -35.37 12.62
CA ASN A 312 11.37 -36.11 13.77
C ASN A 312 11.72 -35.42 15.10
N ALA A 313 11.08 -35.82 16.19
CA ALA A 313 11.36 -35.31 17.54
C ALA A 313 12.81 -35.55 18.00
N ASP A 314 13.49 -36.55 17.46
CA ASP A 314 14.92 -36.83 17.72
C ASP A 314 15.89 -35.97 16.89
N GLY A 315 15.38 -35.11 15.99
CA GLY A 315 16.15 -34.23 15.13
C GLY A 315 16.56 -34.86 13.80
N SER A 316 16.19 -36.12 13.53
CA SER A 316 16.49 -36.76 12.25
C SER A 316 15.58 -36.20 11.14
N ARG A 317 16.20 -35.86 9.99
CA ARG A 317 15.50 -35.29 8.84
C ARG A 317 15.15 -36.36 7.82
N TYR A 318 14.01 -36.24 7.16
CA TYR A 318 13.52 -37.13 6.12
C TYR A 318 12.70 -36.39 5.08
N GLY A 319 12.31 -37.09 3.99
CA GLY A 319 11.53 -36.50 2.89
C GLY A 319 12.39 -36.18 1.67
N ASP A 320 11.77 -35.59 0.64
CA ASP A 320 12.45 -35.19 -0.61
C ASP A 320 12.44 -33.65 -0.71
N PRO A 321 13.53 -33.00 -0.28
CA PRO A 321 13.58 -31.54 -0.23
C PRO A 321 13.57 -30.94 -1.63
N ARG A 322 12.77 -29.90 -1.82
CA ARG A 322 12.71 -29.12 -3.04
C ARG A 322 14.09 -28.62 -3.43
N ARG A 323 14.49 -28.87 -4.67
CA ARG A 323 15.77 -28.42 -5.23
C ARG A 323 15.59 -27.08 -5.93
N SER A 324 16.48 -26.14 -5.64
CA SER A 324 16.52 -24.83 -6.29
C SER A 324 17.93 -24.25 -6.20
N ARG A 325 18.28 -23.39 -7.15
CA ARG A 325 19.50 -22.58 -7.07
C ARG A 325 19.28 -21.28 -6.26
N ILE A 326 18.08 -21.09 -5.71
CA ILE A 326 17.71 -19.98 -4.82
C ILE A 326 17.46 -20.59 -3.44
N ALA A 327 18.27 -20.23 -2.46
CA ALA A 327 17.98 -20.51 -1.05
C ALA A 327 16.97 -19.47 -0.53
N SER A 328 15.76 -19.89 -0.22
CA SER A 328 14.70 -18.97 0.18
C SER A 328 14.15 -19.28 1.57
N PHE A 329 14.07 -18.28 2.41
CA PHE A 329 13.76 -18.35 3.83
C PHE A 329 12.56 -17.46 4.16
N TRP A 330 11.59 -18.00 4.90
CA TRP A 330 10.46 -17.21 5.40
C TRP A 330 10.12 -17.58 6.83
N MET A 331 10.09 -16.54 7.70
CA MET A 331 9.69 -16.66 9.10
C MET A 331 8.66 -15.59 9.47
N GLU A 332 7.91 -15.85 10.53
CA GLU A 332 6.86 -14.97 11.02
C GLU A 332 7.18 -14.31 12.37
N GLY A 333 6.37 -13.33 12.77
CA GLY A 333 6.56 -12.48 13.94
C GLY A 333 6.80 -13.18 15.27
N PRO A 334 6.12 -14.28 15.60
CA PRO A 334 6.33 -14.99 16.87
C PRO A 334 7.79 -15.41 17.11
N ALA A 335 8.55 -15.74 16.05
CA ALA A 335 9.98 -16.10 16.15
C ALA A 335 10.93 -14.90 16.17
N ALA A 336 10.51 -13.69 15.82
CA ALA A 336 11.38 -12.52 15.71
C ALA A 336 12.04 -12.15 17.06
N ALA A 337 13.38 -12.11 17.11
CA ALA A 337 14.16 -12.03 18.36
C ALA A 337 13.99 -10.69 19.11
N TYR A 338 13.83 -9.59 18.37
CA TYR A 338 13.78 -8.23 18.96
C TYR A 338 12.35 -7.71 19.13
N GLN A 339 11.36 -8.58 19.17
CA GLN A 339 9.96 -8.27 19.40
C GLN A 339 9.37 -9.29 20.37
N THR A 340 8.67 -8.85 21.43
CA THR A 340 7.99 -9.76 22.35
C THR A 340 6.65 -10.22 21.77
N LEU A 341 6.13 -11.35 22.24
CA LEU A 341 4.81 -11.83 21.84
C LEU A 341 3.71 -10.84 22.27
N SER A 342 3.83 -10.30 23.48
CA SER A 342 2.90 -9.28 23.99
C SER A 342 2.89 -8.04 23.09
N GLN A 343 4.06 -7.50 22.69
CA GLN A 343 4.13 -6.37 21.76
C GLN A 343 3.46 -6.67 20.42
N LEU A 344 3.66 -7.89 19.92
CA LEU A 344 3.09 -8.33 18.63
C LEU A 344 1.56 -8.38 18.70
N VAL A 345 1.01 -9.02 19.74
CA VAL A 345 -0.44 -9.13 19.96
C VAL A 345 -1.08 -7.78 20.25
N TYR A 346 -0.46 -6.95 21.10
CA TYR A 346 -0.95 -5.60 21.42
C TYR A 346 -1.12 -4.74 20.16
N LYS A 347 -0.10 -4.72 19.29
CA LYS A 347 -0.17 -3.97 18.02
C LYS A 347 -1.29 -4.48 17.12
N LEU A 348 -1.48 -5.81 17.04
CA LEU A 348 -2.55 -6.39 16.24
C LEU A 348 -3.93 -5.96 16.75
N LEU A 349 -4.19 -6.12 18.05
CA LEU A 349 -5.48 -5.77 18.64
C LEU A 349 -5.78 -4.27 18.55
N THR A 350 -4.77 -3.42 18.75
CA THR A 350 -4.92 -1.97 18.60
C THR A 350 -5.23 -1.59 17.14
N ALA A 351 -4.58 -2.23 16.18
CA ALA A 351 -4.84 -1.99 14.75
C ALA A 351 -6.21 -2.54 14.31
N GLU A 352 -6.67 -3.65 14.88
CA GLU A 352 -8.02 -4.19 14.66
C GLU A 352 -9.09 -3.22 15.23
N GLN A 353 -8.90 -2.68 16.43
CA GLN A 353 -9.79 -1.68 17.01
C GLN A 353 -9.82 -0.36 16.22
N GLU A 354 -8.66 0.08 15.73
CA GLU A 354 -8.60 1.25 14.85
C GLU A 354 -9.37 1.00 13.56
N TYR A 355 -9.21 -0.18 12.95
CA TYR A 355 -9.99 -0.57 11.79
C TYR A 355 -11.50 -0.61 12.08
N GLU A 356 -11.93 -1.19 13.20
CA GLU A 356 -13.33 -1.23 13.61
C GLU A 356 -13.92 0.17 13.83
N THR A 357 -13.11 1.11 14.31
CA THR A 357 -13.53 2.48 14.59
C THR A 357 -13.55 3.37 13.35
N THR A 358 -12.55 3.24 12.47
CA THR A 358 -12.32 4.17 11.36
C THR A 358 -12.63 3.58 9.98
N GLY A 359 -12.68 2.24 9.84
CA GLY A 359 -12.77 1.55 8.55
C GLY A 359 -11.46 1.57 7.75
N SER A 360 -10.37 2.15 8.28
CA SER A 360 -9.08 2.22 7.59
C SER A 360 -8.24 0.97 7.84
N GLU A 361 -7.84 0.26 6.78
CA GLU A 361 -6.98 -0.93 6.85
C GLU A 361 -5.48 -0.61 6.93
N GLU A 362 -5.07 0.65 6.83
CA GLU A 362 -3.66 1.05 6.70
C GLU A 362 -2.78 0.58 7.87
N THR A 363 -3.24 0.79 9.11
CA THR A 363 -2.50 0.38 10.31
C THR A 363 -2.50 -1.14 10.43
N LEU A 364 -3.63 -1.80 10.20
CA LEU A 364 -3.75 -3.25 10.25
C LEU A 364 -2.86 -3.92 9.20
N LYS A 365 -2.89 -3.43 7.96
CA LYS A 365 -2.00 -3.87 6.88
C LYS A 365 -0.54 -3.71 7.26
N THR A 366 -0.17 -2.58 7.85
CA THR A 366 1.21 -2.32 8.28
C THR A 366 1.65 -3.32 9.35
N VAL A 367 0.82 -3.59 10.35
CA VAL A 367 1.12 -4.54 11.43
C VAL A 367 1.26 -5.96 10.87
N ILE A 368 0.33 -6.42 10.02
CA ILE A 368 0.38 -7.75 9.43
C ILE A 368 1.63 -7.91 8.56
N ASN A 369 1.93 -6.95 7.69
CA ASN A 369 3.06 -7.03 6.78
C ASN A 369 4.40 -6.90 7.52
N THR A 370 4.52 -5.93 8.44
CA THR A 370 5.81 -5.55 9.02
C THR A 370 6.10 -6.26 10.33
N ASP A 371 5.11 -6.46 11.20
CA ASP A 371 5.33 -7.05 12.52
C ASP A 371 5.06 -8.56 12.52
N TRP A 372 4.03 -9.01 11.80
CA TRP A 372 3.75 -10.45 11.66
C TRP A 372 4.53 -11.12 10.53
N GLY A 373 4.99 -10.36 9.52
CA GLY A 373 5.75 -10.90 8.39
C GLY A 373 4.90 -11.71 7.42
N LEU A 374 3.60 -11.35 7.31
CA LEU A 374 2.61 -11.98 6.45
C LEU A 374 2.16 -11.01 5.36
N PRO A 375 1.82 -11.50 4.15
CA PRO A 375 1.17 -10.67 3.15
C PRO A 375 -0.26 -10.36 3.58
N TYR A 376 -0.66 -9.10 3.42
CA TYR A 376 -2.01 -8.68 3.73
C TYR A 376 -2.97 -9.06 2.60
N LEU A 377 -4.14 -9.57 2.97
CA LEU A 377 -5.25 -9.79 2.06
C LEU A 377 -6.30 -8.71 2.32
N PRO A 378 -6.45 -7.71 1.44
CA PRO A 378 -7.44 -6.67 1.62
C PRO A 378 -8.85 -7.25 1.72
N ARG A 379 -9.65 -6.78 2.68
CA ARG A 379 -11.02 -7.27 2.88
C ARG A 379 -11.91 -6.99 1.67
N ALA A 380 -11.68 -5.86 0.99
CA ALA A 380 -12.34 -5.55 -0.28
C ALA A 380 -12.15 -6.61 -1.38
N SER A 381 -11.13 -7.45 -1.27
CA SER A 381 -10.88 -8.54 -2.22
C SER A 381 -11.57 -9.86 -1.84
N MET A 382 -12.13 -9.97 -0.63
CA MET A 382 -12.68 -11.24 -0.13
C MET A 382 -14.08 -11.54 -0.66
N GLU A 383 -14.92 -10.51 -0.82
CA GLU A 383 -16.27 -10.64 -1.41
C GLU A 383 -16.73 -9.30 -1.99
N GLN A 384 -17.47 -9.34 -3.11
CA GLN A 384 -18.18 -8.19 -3.64
C GLN A 384 -19.57 -8.15 -3.02
N ARG A 385 -19.98 -6.99 -2.48
CA ARG A 385 -21.36 -6.84 -2.01
C ARG A 385 -22.32 -6.86 -3.17
N LYS A 386 -23.42 -7.60 -3.01
CA LYS A 386 -24.53 -7.58 -3.95
C LYS A 386 -25.39 -6.34 -3.74
N SER A 387 -25.79 -5.69 -4.81
CA SER A 387 -26.65 -4.50 -4.77
C SER A 387 -27.94 -4.73 -3.99
N GLU A 388 -28.55 -5.92 -4.09
CA GLU A 388 -29.78 -6.28 -3.38
C GLU A 388 -29.62 -6.30 -1.86
N LEU A 389 -28.43 -6.68 -1.35
CA LEU A 389 -28.16 -6.67 0.08
C LEU A 389 -28.00 -5.25 0.65
N LEU A 390 -27.49 -4.32 -0.16
CA LEU A 390 -27.41 -2.92 0.22
C LEU A 390 -28.78 -2.25 0.18
N GLU A 391 -29.60 -2.56 -0.84
CA GLU A 391 -30.95 -2.07 -0.99
C GLU A 391 -31.87 -2.50 0.18
N GLN A 392 -31.71 -3.73 0.70
CA GLN A 392 -32.46 -4.23 1.86
C GLN A 392 -32.14 -3.44 3.17
N ARG A 393 -31.05 -2.69 3.21
CA ARG A 393 -30.66 -1.84 4.34
C ARG A 393 -31.23 -0.43 4.27
N ALA A 394 -32.01 -0.13 3.23
CA ALA A 394 -32.60 1.19 3.06
C ALA A 394 -33.54 1.54 4.24
N GLU A 395 -33.43 2.77 4.70
CA GLU A 395 -34.14 3.30 5.87
C GLU A 395 -35.25 4.26 5.45
N PRO A 396 -36.38 4.28 6.16
CA PRO A 396 -37.49 5.18 5.85
C PRO A 396 -37.16 6.61 6.29
N VAL A 397 -36.40 7.31 5.45
CA VAL A 397 -36.02 8.72 5.66
C VAL A 397 -36.80 9.60 4.68
N PRO A 398 -37.43 10.73 5.10
CA PRO A 398 -38.12 11.63 4.20
C PRO A 398 -37.21 12.05 3.04
N SER A 399 -37.78 12.09 1.83
CA SER A 399 -36.99 12.37 0.61
C SER A 399 -36.26 13.70 0.73
N ARG A 400 -34.94 13.65 0.43
CA ARG A 400 -34.05 14.83 0.41
C ARG A 400 -34.05 15.62 1.72
N SER A 401 -34.16 14.93 2.85
CA SER A 401 -34.06 15.52 4.19
C SER A 401 -32.82 15.06 4.94
N VAL A 402 -32.41 15.84 5.93
CA VAL A 402 -31.20 15.60 6.73
C VAL A 402 -31.57 14.92 8.04
N PRO A 403 -31.15 13.67 8.28
CA PRO A 403 -31.38 12.97 9.55
C PRO A 403 -30.63 13.58 10.74
N ASP A 404 -31.07 13.22 11.95
CA ASP A 404 -30.55 13.82 13.19
C ASP A 404 -29.06 13.51 13.47
N GLY A 405 -28.53 12.41 13.00
CA GLY A 405 -27.11 12.03 13.16
C GLY A 405 -26.12 12.87 12.35
N VAL A 406 -26.59 13.71 11.42
CA VAL A 406 -25.74 14.46 10.48
C VAL A 406 -25.28 15.78 11.10
N ASN A 407 -23.96 16.04 11.09
CA ASN A 407 -23.33 17.25 11.57
C ASN A 407 -23.07 18.28 10.45
N PHE A 408 -22.76 17.83 9.23
CA PHE A 408 -22.53 18.70 8.08
C PHE A 408 -22.75 17.95 6.77
N LEU A 409 -22.98 18.71 5.69
CA LEU A 409 -23.18 18.19 4.35
C LEU A 409 -21.99 18.50 3.44
N VAL A 410 -21.66 17.56 2.56
CA VAL A 410 -20.76 17.78 1.42
C VAL A 410 -21.46 17.38 0.13
N ALA A 411 -21.18 18.11 -0.95
CA ALA A 411 -21.62 17.73 -2.29
C ALA A 411 -20.44 17.26 -3.13
N THR A 412 -20.67 16.26 -3.96
CA THR A 412 -19.73 15.78 -4.96
C THR A 412 -20.38 15.76 -6.33
N VAL A 413 -19.62 16.15 -7.34
CA VAL A 413 -20.10 16.30 -8.72
C VAL A 413 -19.19 15.58 -9.68
N ASP A 414 -19.77 14.65 -10.44
CA ASP A 414 -19.13 14.00 -11.57
C ASP A 414 -19.57 14.71 -12.87
N VAL A 415 -18.61 14.95 -13.79
CA VAL A 415 -18.81 15.73 -15.02
C VAL A 415 -18.87 14.82 -16.21
N GLN A 416 -20.06 14.64 -16.77
CA GLN A 416 -20.29 13.83 -17.97
C GLN A 416 -20.41 14.74 -19.20
N ALA A 417 -19.35 14.84 -20.01
CA ALA A 417 -19.28 15.71 -21.19
C ALA A 417 -19.62 15.03 -22.53
N GLY A 418 -19.75 13.68 -22.54
CA GLY A 418 -20.01 12.89 -23.73
C GLY A 418 -21.44 13.03 -24.28
N ARG A 419 -21.95 11.98 -24.94
CA ARG A 419 -23.27 11.99 -25.61
C ARG A 419 -24.44 12.35 -24.69
N HIS A 420 -24.33 12.02 -23.39
CA HIS A 420 -25.37 12.27 -22.38
C HIS A 420 -24.90 13.30 -21.36
N ARG A 421 -24.59 14.50 -21.85
CA ARG A 421 -24.07 15.63 -21.07
C ARG A 421 -24.91 15.94 -19.84
N ARG A 422 -24.28 15.90 -18.65
CA ARG A 422 -24.93 16.21 -17.36
C ARG A 422 -23.87 16.41 -16.29
N PHE A 423 -24.23 17.14 -15.25
CA PHE A 423 -23.57 17.04 -13.96
C PHE A 423 -24.32 16.04 -13.09
N VAL A 424 -23.61 15.06 -12.55
CA VAL A 424 -24.15 14.07 -11.63
C VAL A 424 -23.80 14.50 -10.23
N VAL A 425 -24.80 14.82 -9.42
CA VAL A 425 -24.62 15.39 -8.09
C VAL A 425 -25.05 14.38 -7.02
N GLN A 426 -24.21 14.21 -5.99
CA GLN A 426 -24.54 13.48 -4.78
C GLN A 426 -24.24 14.35 -3.57
N VAL A 427 -25.19 14.41 -2.63
CA VAL A 427 -25.04 15.08 -1.35
C VAL A 427 -24.95 14.03 -0.27
N THR A 428 -23.89 14.11 0.52
CA THR A 428 -23.61 13.17 1.60
C THR A 428 -23.53 13.93 2.91
N GLY A 429 -24.29 13.48 3.91
CA GLY A 429 -24.22 13.95 5.28
C GLY A 429 -23.19 13.13 6.07
N TYR A 430 -22.42 13.78 6.92
CA TYR A 430 -21.45 13.14 7.81
C TYR A 430 -21.81 13.41 9.26
N GLY A 431 -21.85 12.32 10.04
CA GLY A 431 -21.98 12.34 11.50
C GLY A 431 -20.63 12.20 12.19
N SER A 432 -20.62 11.61 13.37
CA SER A 432 -19.40 11.29 14.10
C SER A 432 -18.75 9.98 13.61
N ARG A 433 -17.43 9.87 13.74
CA ARG A 433 -16.67 8.63 13.55
C ARG A 433 -16.88 7.93 12.19
N GLY A 434 -17.06 8.67 11.11
CA GLY A 434 -17.17 8.10 9.76
C GLY A 434 -18.58 7.66 9.35
N GLU A 435 -19.58 7.81 10.21
CA GLU A 435 -20.97 7.53 9.88
C GLU A 435 -21.48 8.53 8.86
N ARG A 436 -22.21 8.07 7.84
CA ARG A 436 -22.59 8.89 6.70
C ARG A 436 -23.95 8.51 6.12
N TRP A 437 -24.64 9.48 5.55
CA TRP A 437 -25.99 9.37 4.97
C TRP A 437 -26.00 9.89 3.53
N ILE A 438 -26.64 9.18 2.63
CA ILE A 438 -26.94 9.71 1.30
C ILE A 438 -28.18 10.59 1.42
N ILE A 439 -28.01 11.90 1.21
CA ILE A 439 -29.07 12.90 1.42
C ILE A 439 -29.82 13.20 0.13
N ASP A 440 -29.09 13.36 -0.99
CA ASP A 440 -29.70 13.69 -2.28
C ASP A 440 -28.83 13.13 -3.42
N ARG A 441 -29.45 12.76 -4.53
CA ARG A 441 -28.80 12.25 -5.75
C ARG A 441 -29.63 12.67 -6.97
N TYR A 442 -29.05 13.52 -7.81
CA TYR A 442 -29.73 14.06 -8.98
C TYR A 442 -28.79 14.41 -10.13
N ASN A 443 -29.37 14.64 -11.30
CA ASN A 443 -28.65 15.08 -12.49
C ASN A 443 -29.07 16.49 -12.88
N ILE A 444 -28.09 17.33 -13.26
CA ILE A 444 -28.34 18.63 -13.86
C ILE A 444 -28.07 18.51 -15.35
N THR A 445 -29.06 18.78 -16.17
CA THR A 445 -29.00 18.67 -17.63
C THR A 445 -29.28 19.98 -18.35
N GLN A 446 -29.83 20.96 -17.63
CA GLN A 446 -30.17 22.30 -18.16
C GLN A 446 -29.17 23.34 -17.71
N SER A 447 -28.82 24.23 -18.62
CA SER A 447 -27.94 25.38 -18.39
C SER A 447 -28.71 26.60 -17.90
N LEU A 448 -28.04 27.52 -17.26
CA LEU A 448 -28.55 28.88 -17.02
C LEU A 448 -28.58 29.74 -18.30
N ARG A 449 -27.97 29.26 -19.39
CA ARG A 449 -28.04 29.93 -20.70
C ARG A 449 -29.42 29.70 -21.33
N GLY A 450 -30.03 30.77 -21.79
CA GLY A 450 -31.25 30.75 -22.59
C GLY A 450 -30.92 30.77 -24.10
N ASP A 451 -31.84 30.25 -24.93
CA ASP A 451 -31.82 30.47 -26.37
C ASP A 451 -32.47 31.80 -26.73
N SER A 452 -32.67 32.05 -28.05
CA SER A 452 -33.33 33.26 -28.54
C SER A 452 -34.76 33.42 -28.06
N ASP A 453 -35.42 32.33 -27.67
CA ASP A 453 -36.84 32.29 -27.23
C ASP A 453 -36.92 32.24 -25.68
N GLY A 454 -35.76 32.28 -24.97
CA GLY A 454 -35.64 32.26 -23.51
C GLY A 454 -35.77 30.89 -22.90
N GLU A 455 -35.75 29.80 -23.68
CA GLU A 455 -35.71 28.43 -23.14
C GLU A 455 -34.31 28.03 -22.72
N SER A 456 -34.21 27.28 -21.59
CA SER A 456 -32.96 26.80 -21.09
C SER A 456 -32.28 25.82 -22.03
N GLN A 457 -31.04 26.05 -22.39
CA GLN A 457 -30.25 25.15 -23.20
C GLN A 457 -29.73 23.96 -22.43
N ARG A 458 -29.47 22.85 -23.09
CA ARG A 458 -28.79 21.71 -22.49
C ARG A 458 -27.34 22.07 -22.16
N ILE A 459 -26.85 21.62 -21.00
CA ILE A 459 -25.45 21.87 -20.58
C ILE A 459 -24.44 21.22 -21.54
N ASP A 460 -23.30 21.88 -21.70
CA ASP A 460 -22.13 21.37 -22.39
C ASP A 460 -20.86 21.79 -21.62
N PRO A 461 -20.47 21.00 -20.61
CA PRO A 461 -19.36 21.36 -19.72
C PRO A 461 -18.01 21.53 -20.42
N ALA A 462 -17.82 20.91 -21.59
CA ALA A 462 -16.60 21.01 -22.38
C ALA A 462 -16.53 22.33 -23.18
N SER A 463 -17.66 22.76 -23.75
CA SER A 463 -17.71 23.89 -24.68
C SER A 463 -17.98 25.24 -23.98
N TYR A 464 -18.82 25.23 -22.93
CA TYR A 464 -19.31 26.48 -22.31
C TYR A 464 -18.92 26.58 -20.83
N PRO A 465 -17.96 27.47 -20.47
CA PRO A 465 -17.60 27.72 -19.07
C PRO A 465 -18.76 28.26 -18.23
N GLU A 466 -19.76 28.91 -18.84
CA GLU A 466 -20.94 29.46 -18.17
C GLU A 466 -21.87 28.36 -17.65
N ASP A 467 -21.86 27.18 -18.25
CA ASP A 467 -22.68 26.05 -17.83
C ASP A 467 -22.27 25.52 -16.44
N TRP A 468 -21.05 25.84 -16.00
CA TRP A 468 -20.58 25.48 -14.66
C TRP A 468 -21.21 26.32 -13.55
N ASP A 469 -21.78 27.50 -13.87
CA ASP A 469 -22.35 28.41 -12.88
C ASP A 469 -23.62 27.80 -12.24
N VAL A 470 -24.29 26.88 -12.93
CA VAL A 470 -25.41 26.09 -12.37
C VAL A 470 -24.99 25.31 -11.12
N LEU A 471 -23.70 24.95 -10.97
CA LEU A 471 -23.21 24.27 -9.78
C LEU A 471 -23.21 25.19 -8.53
N LEU A 472 -23.19 26.50 -8.72
CA LEU A 472 -23.35 27.45 -7.61
C LEU A 472 -24.83 27.57 -7.20
N THR A 473 -25.73 27.74 -8.15
CA THR A 473 -27.17 27.97 -7.89
C THR A 473 -27.86 26.68 -7.41
N ASP A 474 -27.67 25.59 -8.12
CA ASP A 474 -28.47 24.38 -7.93
C ASP A 474 -27.80 23.33 -7.03
N VAL A 475 -26.54 23.57 -6.63
CA VAL A 475 -25.81 22.69 -5.72
C VAL A 475 -25.27 23.45 -4.51
N PHE A 476 -24.33 24.39 -4.69
CA PHE A 476 -23.56 24.95 -3.59
C PHE A 476 -24.38 25.84 -2.66
N HIS A 477 -25.30 26.62 -3.20
CA HIS A 477 -26.21 27.53 -2.45
C HIS A 477 -27.54 26.88 -2.06
N LYS A 478 -27.77 25.64 -2.48
CA LYS A 478 -28.93 24.85 -2.08
C LYS A 478 -28.80 24.40 -0.62
N SER A 479 -29.92 24.32 0.08
CA SER A 479 -30.03 23.76 1.43
C SER A 479 -31.07 22.64 1.46
N TRP A 480 -30.97 21.79 2.48
CA TRP A 480 -31.83 20.62 2.65
C TRP A 480 -32.54 20.65 3.99
N PRO A 481 -33.88 20.41 4.04
CA PRO A 481 -34.66 20.48 5.27
C PRO A 481 -34.22 19.38 6.24
N LEU A 482 -34.29 19.66 7.54
CA LEU A 482 -34.09 18.63 8.56
C LEU A 482 -35.28 17.66 8.57
N ALA A 483 -35.02 16.39 8.77
CA ALA A 483 -36.07 15.35 8.85
C ALA A 483 -36.95 15.55 10.10
N SER A 484 -36.36 16.01 11.22
CA SER A 484 -37.05 16.28 12.50
C SER A 484 -37.73 17.61 12.57
N ASP A 485 -37.23 18.62 11.82
CA ASP A 485 -37.78 19.99 11.83
C ASP A 485 -37.63 20.66 10.46
N PRO A 486 -38.60 20.51 9.53
CA PRO A 486 -38.53 21.12 8.20
C PRO A 486 -38.48 22.64 8.15
N SER A 487 -38.72 23.33 9.25
CA SER A 487 -38.53 24.78 9.33
C SER A 487 -37.07 25.23 9.37
N GLN A 488 -36.16 24.27 9.63
CA GLN A 488 -34.75 24.45 9.58
C GLN A 488 -34.16 23.70 8.37
N GLN A 489 -33.12 24.28 7.77
CA GLN A 489 -32.43 23.71 6.64
C GLN A 489 -30.92 23.69 6.91
N MET A 490 -30.23 22.66 6.34
CA MET A 490 -28.78 22.55 6.42
C MET A 490 -28.16 22.88 5.08
N ARG A 491 -27.17 23.78 5.07
CA ARG A 491 -26.38 24.12 3.88
C ARG A 491 -25.11 23.28 3.77
N LEU A 492 -24.51 23.28 2.58
CA LEU A 492 -23.26 22.55 2.34
C LEU A 492 -22.07 23.18 3.10
N MET A 493 -21.22 22.34 3.66
CA MET A 493 -19.89 22.73 4.15
C MET A 493 -18.93 22.98 2.97
N ALA A 494 -18.85 22.04 2.02
CA ALA A 494 -17.95 22.09 0.88
C ALA A 494 -18.48 21.29 -0.32
N MET A 495 -17.94 21.58 -1.51
CA MET A 495 -18.24 20.87 -2.75
C MET A 495 -16.96 20.45 -3.45
N ALA A 496 -16.89 19.22 -3.94
CA ALA A 496 -15.83 18.72 -4.81
C ALA A 496 -16.41 18.40 -6.20
N VAL A 497 -15.67 18.79 -7.24
CA VAL A 497 -16.06 18.59 -8.63
C VAL A 497 -14.95 17.85 -9.36
N ASP A 498 -15.30 16.79 -10.11
CA ASP A 498 -14.36 16.15 -11.02
C ASP A 498 -13.93 17.14 -12.11
N SER A 499 -12.63 17.23 -12.34
CA SER A 499 -12.03 18.09 -13.37
C SER A 499 -11.39 17.29 -14.50
N GLY A 500 -11.57 15.95 -14.49
CA GLY A 500 -11.15 15.05 -15.54
C GLY A 500 -12.18 14.98 -16.68
N GLY A 501 -11.84 14.25 -17.75
CA GLY A 501 -12.76 13.93 -18.83
C GLY A 501 -12.28 14.40 -20.21
N GLU A 502 -13.23 14.72 -21.09
CA GLU A 502 -12.97 15.14 -22.47
C GLU A 502 -12.23 16.48 -22.56
N ASP A 503 -11.66 16.73 -23.72
CA ASP A 503 -10.99 18.00 -24.04
C ASP A 503 -11.93 19.19 -23.79
N GLY A 504 -11.44 20.22 -23.11
CA GLY A 504 -12.19 21.41 -22.71
C GLY A 504 -12.79 21.36 -21.31
N VAL A 505 -13.13 20.20 -20.76
CA VAL A 505 -13.68 20.05 -19.40
C VAL A 505 -12.71 20.60 -18.35
N THR A 506 -11.45 20.18 -18.43
CA THR A 506 -10.40 20.60 -17.47
C THR A 506 -10.18 22.12 -17.50
N ASP A 507 -10.14 22.71 -18.69
CA ASP A 507 -9.94 24.16 -18.83
C ASP A 507 -11.13 24.95 -18.25
N ASN A 508 -12.35 24.47 -18.49
CA ASN A 508 -13.57 25.11 -17.97
C ASN A 508 -13.70 24.91 -16.46
N ALA A 509 -13.30 23.75 -15.91
CA ALA A 509 -13.19 23.54 -14.47
C ALA A 509 -12.25 24.56 -13.82
N TYR A 510 -11.09 24.82 -14.42
CA TYR A 510 -10.13 25.83 -13.92
C TYR A 510 -10.70 27.24 -14.00
N LYS A 511 -11.42 27.62 -15.10
CA LYS A 511 -12.11 28.91 -15.20
C LYS A 511 -13.19 29.05 -14.13
N PHE A 512 -13.99 28.00 -13.90
CA PHE A 512 -14.99 27.94 -12.86
C PHE A 512 -14.38 28.16 -11.48
N TRP A 513 -13.32 27.40 -11.13
CA TRP A 513 -12.67 27.57 -9.83
C TRP A 513 -12.10 28.98 -9.61
N ARG A 514 -11.54 29.61 -10.67
CA ARG A 514 -11.05 30.99 -10.60
C ARG A 514 -12.19 31.98 -10.31
N ARG A 515 -13.39 31.76 -10.87
CA ARG A 515 -14.60 32.55 -10.52
C ARG A 515 -14.95 32.35 -9.05
N CYS A 516 -15.10 31.10 -8.61
CA CYS A 516 -15.39 30.77 -7.21
C CYS A 516 -14.39 31.40 -6.24
N ARG A 517 -13.10 31.41 -6.59
CA ARG A 517 -12.07 32.05 -5.77
C ARG A 517 -12.26 33.56 -5.65
N ARG A 518 -12.64 34.24 -6.74
CA ARG A 518 -12.95 35.70 -6.70
C ARG A 518 -14.13 36.01 -5.80
N ASP A 519 -15.10 35.09 -5.77
CA ASP A 519 -16.30 35.20 -4.95
C ASP A 519 -16.09 34.73 -3.50
N GLY A 520 -14.84 34.49 -3.08
CA GLY A 520 -14.47 34.06 -1.72
C GLY A 520 -14.69 32.58 -1.42
N LEU A 521 -15.13 31.77 -2.39
CA LEU A 521 -15.50 30.36 -2.23
C LEU A 521 -14.32 29.38 -2.44
N GLY A 522 -13.12 29.85 -2.74
CA GLY A 522 -11.97 29.03 -3.08
C GLY A 522 -11.48 28.08 -1.98
N LYS A 523 -11.96 28.20 -0.74
CA LYS A 523 -11.69 27.27 0.37
C LYS A 523 -12.78 26.23 0.59
N ARG A 524 -13.88 26.31 -0.16
CA ARG A 524 -15.04 25.43 -0.02
C ARG A 524 -15.38 24.67 -1.30
N ILE A 525 -14.75 25.04 -2.43
CA ILE A 525 -14.91 24.38 -3.73
C ILE A 525 -13.58 23.80 -4.16
N TYR A 526 -13.56 22.50 -4.44
CA TYR A 526 -12.36 21.70 -4.73
C TYR A 526 -12.46 21.05 -6.10
N LEU A 527 -11.35 21.02 -6.84
CA LEU A 527 -11.23 20.27 -8.08
C LEU A 527 -10.49 18.98 -7.82
N PHE A 528 -11.11 17.85 -8.15
CA PHE A 528 -10.56 16.52 -7.99
C PHE A 528 -10.17 15.91 -9.34
N LYS A 529 -9.20 15.01 -9.33
CA LYS A 529 -8.84 14.18 -10.46
C LYS A 529 -8.24 12.86 -9.96
N GLY A 530 -8.62 11.75 -10.58
CA GLY A 530 -7.97 10.46 -10.33
C GLY A 530 -6.49 10.50 -10.71
N ASP A 531 -5.62 9.89 -9.89
CA ASP A 531 -4.19 9.74 -10.17
C ASP A 531 -3.89 8.32 -10.63
N SER A 532 -3.34 8.18 -11.83
CA SER A 532 -2.91 6.89 -12.38
C SER A 532 -1.58 6.39 -11.77
N ILE A 533 -0.84 7.28 -11.09
CA ILE A 533 0.44 6.95 -10.46
C ILE A 533 0.21 6.63 -8.99
N ARG A 534 0.57 5.43 -8.55
CA ARG A 534 0.46 5.04 -7.14
C ARG A 534 1.42 5.87 -6.29
N ARG A 535 0.89 6.65 -5.35
CA ARG A 535 1.64 7.50 -4.42
C ARG A 535 1.43 7.03 -2.98
N ALA A 536 2.33 7.44 -2.09
CA ALA A 536 2.22 7.12 -0.66
C ALA A 536 1.08 7.87 0.06
N LYS A 537 0.63 9.01 -0.51
CA LYS A 537 -0.45 9.83 0.07
C LYS A 537 -1.74 9.60 -0.70
N LEU A 538 -2.85 9.39 0.02
CA LEU A 538 -4.19 9.24 -0.57
C LEU A 538 -4.59 10.44 -1.43
N ILE A 539 -4.21 11.64 -1.01
CA ILE A 539 -4.56 12.90 -1.68
C ILE A 539 -3.32 13.78 -1.79
N THR A 540 -3.03 14.24 -2.99
CA THR A 540 -1.86 15.10 -3.27
C THR A 540 -2.32 16.36 -3.98
N ARG A 541 -1.93 17.54 -3.45
CA ARG A 541 -2.20 18.82 -4.10
C ARG A 541 -1.14 19.10 -5.17
N THR A 542 -1.58 19.49 -6.35
CA THR A 542 -0.73 19.96 -7.46
C THR A 542 -1.26 21.27 -8.04
N PHE A 543 -0.44 21.90 -8.86
CA PHE A 543 -0.79 23.14 -9.57
C PHE A 543 -0.43 23.00 -11.05
N PRO A 544 -1.32 22.39 -11.86
CA PRO A 544 -1.04 22.06 -13.25
C PRO A 544 -0.82 23.28 -14.14
N ASP A 545 -1.31 24.45 -13.76
CA ASP A 545 -1.10 25.72 -14.47
C ASP A 545 0.34 26.29 -14.34
N ASN A 546 1.21 25.62 -13.59
CA ASN A 546 2.65 25.89 -13.56
C ASN A 546 3.44 25.17 -14.67
N THR A 547 2.82 24.26 -15.37
CA THR A 547 3.47 23.49 -16.45
C THR A 547 3.95 24.43 -17.55
N GLY A 548 5.25 24.37 -17.93
CA GLY A 548 5.85 25.21 -18.95
C GLY A 548 6.44 26.56 -18.47
N ARG A 549 6.33 26.89 -17.18
CA ARG A 549 6.99 28.08 -16.60
C ARG A 549 8.46 27.80 -16.29
N THR A 550 9.35 28.77 -16.56
CA THR A 550 10.80 28.66 -16.33
C THR A 550 11.31 29.75 -15.38
N GLY A 551 12.47 29.53 -14.73
CA GLY A 551 13.11 30.46 -13.83
C GLY A 551 12.34 30.73 -12.55
N ARG A 552 12.34 31.98 -12.06
CA ARG A 552 11.63 32.38 -10.81
C ARG A 552 10.12 32.13 -10.88
N ARG A 553 9.52 32.16 -12.07
CA ARG A 553 8.09 31.88 -12.27
C ARG A 553 7.76 30.41 -12.09
N ALA A 554 8.70 29.50 -12.36
CA ALA A 554 8.52 28.05 -12.14
C ALA A 554 8.45 27.70 -10.66
N GLN A 555 9.02 28.52 -9.79
CA GLN A 555 8.99 28.31 -8.32
C GLN A 555 7.74 28.89 -7.65
N ALA A 556 6.98 29.75 -8.34
CA ALA A 556 5.73 30.29 -7.83
C ALA A 556 4.63 29.21 -7.88
N ALA A 557 3.86 29.06 -6.79
CA ALA A 557 2.67 28.22 -6.80
C ALA A 557 1.70 28.73 -7.88
N GLY A 558 1.06 27.81 -8.61
CA GLY A 558 -0.03 28.11 -9.52
C GLY A 558 -1.23 28.67 -8.81
N ASP A 559 -2.18 29.20 -9.55
CA ASP A 559 -3.38 29.81 -8.97
C ASP A 559 -4.54 28.80 -8.81
N VAL A 560 -4.53 27.67 -9.53
CA VAL A 560 -5.56 26.62 -9.46
C VAL A 560 -5.03 25.39 -8.74
N PRO A 561 -5.45 25.13 -7.50
CA PRO A 561 -5.10 23.89 -6.81
C PRO A 561 -5.95 22.73 -7.36
N LEU A 562 -5.27 21.72 -7.86
CA LEU A 562 -5.86 20.45 -8.26
C LEU A 562 -5.47 19.36 -7.24
N TRP A 563 -6.43 18.56 -6.82
CA TRP A 563 -6.20 17.49 -5.87
C TRP A 563 -6.24 16.14 -6.59
N LEU A 564 -5.10 15.46 -6.63
CA LEU A 564 -4.93 14.14 -7.20
C LEU A 564 -5.29 13.09 -6.17
N LEU A 565 -6.19 12.18 -6.53
CA LEU A 565 -6.75 11.15 -5.65
C LEU A 565 -6.16 9.77 -5.99
N GLN A 566 -5.73 9.02 -4.99
CA GLN A 566 -5.44 7.59 -5.12
C GLN A 566 -6.75 6.82 -5.10
N THR A 567 -7.42 6.76 -6.25
CA THR A 567 -8.78 6.25 -6.38
C THR A 567 -8.92 4.81 -5.92
N ASP A 568 -7.96 3.93 -6.22
CA ASP A 568 -8.02 2.52 -5.80
C ASP A 568 -8.02 2.38 -4.27
N ALA A 569 -7.16 3.11 -3.57
CA ALA A 569 -7.09 3.06 -2.11
C ALA A 569 -8.33 3.69 -1.45
N LEU A 570 -8.87 4.76 -2.02
CA LEU A 570 -10.12 5.37 -1.56
C LEU A 570 -11.32 4.47 -1.84
N LYS A 571 -11.34 3.74 -2.97
CA LYS A 571 -12.36 2.73 -3.28
C LYS A 571 -12.31 1.53 -2.32
N ASP A 572 -11.12 1.09 -1.92
CA ASP A 572 -10.97 0.08 -0.86
C ASP A 572 -11.65 0.54 0.43
N ARG A 573 -11.44 1.79 0.86
CA ARG A 573 -12.09 2.37 2.04
C ARG A 573 -13.61 2.48 1.89
N GLY A 574 -14.09 2.95 0.74
CA GLY A 574 -15.51 3.03 0.40
C GLY A 574 -16.18 1.66 0.44
N ASN A 575 -15.55 0.65 -0.16
CA ASN A 575 -16.06 -0.71 -0.14
C ASN A 575 -16.11 -1.26 1.30
N ASN A 576 -15.09 -1.01 2.13
CA ASN A 576 -15.07 -1.42 3.53
C ASN A 576 -16.22 -0.79 4.34
N ALA A 577 -16.58 0.47 4.05
CA ALA A 577 -17.73 1.12 4.67
C ALA A 577 -19.06 0.44 4.28
N LEU A 578 -19.16 -0.05 3.04
CA LEU A 578 -20.34 -0.80 2.57
C LEU A 578 -20.50 -2.17 3.23
N TRP A 579 -19.42 -2.75 3.78
CA TRP A 579 -19.45 -4.02 4.52
C TRP A 579 -20.08 -3.94 5.92
N ARG A 580 -20.22 -2.77 6.49
CA ARG A 580 -20.76 -2.60 7.83
C ARG A 580 -22.27 -2.86 7.81
N ASP A 581 -22.72 -3.73 8.71
CA ASP A 581 -24.12 -4.20 8.74
C ASP A 581 -24.98 -3.48 9.78
N SER A 582 -24.37 -2.71 10.68
CA SER A 582 -25.07 -2.03 11.78
C SER A 582 -24.71 -0.58 11.84
N PRO A 583 -25.68 0.34 12.15
CA PRO A 583 -25.42 1.76 12.37
C PRO A 583 -24.31 2.01 13.40
N GLY A 584 -23.56 3.06 13.18
CA GLY A 584 -22.44 3.47 14.04
C GLY A 584 -21.18 3.83 13.23
N PRO A 585 -19.99 3.78 13.84
CA PRO A 585 -18.76 4.25 13.21
C PRO A 585 -18.53 3.65 11.82
N GLY A 586 -18.41 4.53 10.81
CA GLY A 586 -18.15 4.14 9.42
C GLY A 586 -19.32 3.54 8.64
N TYR A 587 -20.51 3.46 9.21
CA TYR A 587 -21.71 2.94 8.55
C TYR A 587 -22.23 3.91 7.47
N VAL A 588 -22.81 3.35 6.40
CA VAL A 588 -23.45 4.11 5.32
C VAL A 588 -24.96 3.87 5.35
N HIS A 589 -25.72 4.94 5.64
CA HIS A 589 -27.16 4.95 5.63
C HIS A 589 -27.70 5.29 4.25
N PHE A 590 -28.66 4.53 3.79
CA PHE A 590 -29.34 4.72 2.51
C PHE A 590 -30.81 5.01 2.74
N PRO A 591 -31.37 6.08 2.17
CA PRO A 591 -32.79 6.31 2.23
C PRO A 591 -33.57 5.39 1.27
N ASP A 592 -34.79 4.98 1.65
CA ASP A 592 -35.62 4.03 0.91
C ASP A 592 -36.18 4.55 -0.42
N TRP A 593 -36.09 5.85 -0.68
CA TRP A 593 -36.51 6.45 -1.96
C TRP A 593 -35.46 6.31 -3.08
N LEU A 594 -34.25 5.80 -2.80
CA LEU A 594 -33.25 5.50 -3.83
C LEU A 594 -33.66 4.23 -4.60
N GLY A 595 -33.66 4.30 -5.92
CA GLY A 595 -33.94 3.12 -6.76
C GLY A 595 -32.78 2.13 -6.81
N SER A 596 -33.07 0.87 -7.21
CA SER A 596 -32.08 -0.22 -7.36
C SER A 596 -30.86 0.18 -8.21
N TRP A 597 -31.04 1.05 -9.22
CA TRP A 597 -29.96 1.56 -10.07
C TRP A 597 -28.81 2.21 -9.27
N PHE A 598 -29.12 2.84 -8.12
CA PHE A 598 -28.12 3.46 -7.28
C PHE A 598 -27.20 2.42 -6.63
N TYR A 599 -27.77 1.32 -6.15
CA TYR A 599 -27.02 0.22 -5.56
C TYR A 599 -26.24 -0.56 -6.60
N ASP A 600 -26.77 -0.66 -7.82
CA ASP A 600 -26.04 -1.23 -8.97
C ASP A 600 -24.81 -0.38 -9.31
N GLU A 601 -24.90 0.96 -9.30
CA GLU A 601 -23.75 1.85 -9.50
C GLU A 601 -22.70 1.72 -8.38
N LEU A 602 -23.12 1.51 -7.12
CA LEU A 602 -22.22 1.33 -5.98
C LEU A 602 -21.42 0.02 -6.04
N THR A 603 -21.96 -1.01 -6.68
CA THR A 603 -21.37 -2.36 -6.70
C THR A 603 -20.87 -2.79 -8.07
N TYR A 604 -20.94 -1.89 -9.06
CA TYR A 604 -20.63 -2.22 -10.46
C TYR A 604 -19.15 -2.49 -10.71
N GLU A 605 -18.26 -1.82 -10.00
CA GLU A 605 -16.83 -2.02 -10.15
C GLU A 605 -16.34 -3.23 -9.37
N GLU A 606 -15.37 -3.92 -9.96
CA GLU A 606 -14.69 -5.05 -9.35
C GLU A 606 -13.22 -4.73 -9.06
N ARG A 607 -12.73 -5.24 -7.93
CA ARG A 607 -11.33 -5.14 -7.59
C ARG A 607 -10.55 -6.29 -8.22
N SER A 608 -9.64 -5.96 -9.13
CA SER A 608 -8.78 -6.93 -9.77
C SER A 608 -7.67 -7.46 -8.85
N SER A 609 -7.04 -8.57 -9.23
CA SER A 609 -5.98 -9.22 -8.45
C SER A 609 -4.71 -8.38 -8.29
N ASP A 610 -4.50 -7.37 -9.14
CA ASP A 610 -3.41 -6.40 -9.03
C ASP A 610 -3.74 -5.19 -8.12
N GLY A 611 -4.93 -5.23 -7.50
CA GLY A 611 -5.36 -4.21 -6.56
C GLY A 611 -5.96 -2.95 -7.18
N LYS A 612 -6.34 -3.02 -8.46
CA LYS A 612 -7.02 -1.94 -9.16
C LYS A 612 -8.53 -2.19 -9.23
N TRP A 613 -9.28 -1.11 -9.14
CA TRP A 613 -10.70 -1.12 -9.39
C TRP A 613 -10.98 -0.88 -10.86
N SER A 614 -11.84 -1.68 -11.47
CA SER A 614 -12.19 -1.58 -12.88
C SER A 614 -13.64 -1.95 -13.14
N LYS A 615 -14.21 -1.38 -14.21
CA LYS A 615 -15.55 -1.73 -14.67
C LYS A 615 -15.49 -3.03 -15.47
N PRO A 616 -16.30 -4.06 -15.15
CA PRO A 616 -16.35 -5.28 -15.94
C PRO A 616 -17.00 -5.07 -17.32
N GLY A 617 -17.61 -3.91 -17.57
CA GLY A 617 -18.29 -3.56 -18.82
C GLY A 617 -18.58 -2.07 -18.95
N ARG A 618 -19.69 -1.71 -19.60
CA ARG A 618 -20.11 -0.32 -19.87
C ARG A 618 -21.17 0.21 -18.89
N GLY A 619 -21.31 -0.36 -17.71
CA GLY A 619 -22.27 0.11 -16.72
C GLY A 619 -21.82 1.41 -16.03
N ALA A 620 -22.80 2.05 -15.41
CA ALA A 620 -22.60 3.26 -14.61
C ALA A 620 -21.99 2.90 -13.24
N ASN A 621 -21.12 3.76 -12.71
CA ASN A 621 -20.48 3.63 -11.40
C ASN A 621 -20.46 4.97 -10.64
N GLU A 622 -21.20 5.95 -11.12
CA GLU A 622 -21.12 7.33 -10.62
C GLU A 622 -21.40 7.42 -9.11
N ALA A 623 -22.30 6.58 -8.56
CA ALA A 623 -22.59 6.58 -7.12
C ALA A 623 -21.36 6.18 -6.30
N PHE A 624 -20.57 5.21 -6.77
CA PHE A 624 -19.34 4.79 -6.08
C PHE A 624 -18.23 5.85 -6.18
N ASP A 625 -18.01 6.43 -7.36
CA ASP A 625 -17.03 7.51 -7.55
C ASP A 625 -17.37 8.75 -6.71
N LEU A 626 -18.64 9.14 -6.66
CA LEU A 626 -19.10 10.29 -5.84
C LEU A 626 -18.96 10.03 -4.35
N MET A 627 -19.18 8.80 -3.88
CA MET A 627 -18.92 8.40 -2.50
C MET A 627 -17.43 8.49 -2.16
N VAL A 628 -16.56 8.08 -3.07
CA VAL A 628 -15.09 8.18 -2.93
C VAL A 628 -14.64 9.64 -2.90
N TYR A 629 -15.23 10.51 -3.71
CA TYR A 629 -14.94 11.95 -3.69
C TYR A 629 -15.41 12.60 -2.38
N ALA A 630 -16.55 12.18 -1.84
CA ALA A 630 -17.02 12.67 -0.54
C ALA A 630 -16.06 12.29 0.59
N GLU A 631 -15.56 11.05 0.61
CA GLU A 631 -14.54 10.58 1.53
C GLU A 631 -13.25 11.41 1.42
N ALA A 632 -12.75 11.62 0.19
CA ALA A 632 -11.56 12.44 -0.05
C ALA A 632 -11.74 13.86 0.44
N LEU A 633 -12.92 14.44 0.24
CA LEU A 633 -13.21 15.84 0.65
C LEU A 633 -13.16 16.00 2.17
N VAL A 634 -13.72 15.09 2.94
CA VAL A 634 -13.71 15.17 4.41
C VAL A 634 -12.31 14.85 4.98
N ILE A 635 -11.54 13.96 4.36
CA ILE A 635 -10.12 13.71 4.72
C ILE A 635 -9.29 14.99 4.55
N LEU A 636 -9.51 15.77 3.49
CA LEU A 636 -8.84 17.05 3.28
C LEU A 636 -9.12 18.07 4.39
N HIS A 637 -10.31 18.05 4.97
CA HIS A 637 -10.68 18.86 6.10
C HIS A 637 -10.17 18.34 7.45
N GLY A 638 -9.50 17.18 7.45
CA GLY A 638 -8.94 16.59 8.68
C GLY A 638 -9.96 15.85 9.52
N TYR A 639 -11.05 15.37 8.92
CA TYR A 639 -12.14 14.66 9.57
C TYR A 639 -11.66 13.51 10.48
N GLU A 640 -10.70 12.71 10.05
CA GLU A 640 -10.12 11.59 10.80
C GLU A 640 -9.40 12.01 12.11
N LYS A 641 -9.07 13.30 12.23
CA LYS A 641 -8.34 13.85 13.39
C LYS A 641 -9.27 14.51 14.40
N ILE A 642 -10.58 14.51 14.14
CA ILE A 642 -11.56 15.16 15.01
C ILE A 642 -11.70 14.40 16.32
N ARG A 643 -11.50 15.10 17.42
CA ARG A 643 -11.92 14.65 18.75
C ARG A 643 -13.36 15.07 18.95
N TRP A 644 -14.30 14.15 18.78
CA TRP A 644 -15.74 14.47 18.77
C TRP A 644 -16.28 15.16 20.04
N PRO A 645 -15.77 14.92 21.26
CA PRO A 645 -16.15 15.74 22.42
C PRO A 645 -15.79 17.22 22.31
N ASP A 646 -14.74 17.56 21.51
CA ASP A 646 -14.23 18.90 21.26
C ASP A 646 -14.15 19.15 19.75
N ALA A 647 -15.25 18.86 19.03
CA ALA A 647 -15.29 18.99 17.57
C ALA A 647 -15.06 20.44 17.13
N PRO A 648 -14.31 20.70 16.05
CA PRO A 648 -14.12 22.02 15.52
C PRO A 648 -15.44 22.58 14.97
N GLU A 649 -15.57 23.91 14.95
CA GLU A 649 -16.77 24.63 14.53
C GLU A 649 -17.31 24.17 13.16
N TRP A 650 -16.42 23.88 12.19
CA TRP A 650 -16.84 23.41 10.87
C TRP A 650 -17.46 22.00 10.87
N ALA A 651 -17.25 21.20 11.91
CA ALA A 651 -17.84 19.86 12.09
C ALA A 651 -19.04 19.86 13.04
N SER A 652 -19.48 21.06 13.49
CA SER A 652 -20.68 21.24 14.34
C SER A 652 -21.91 21.44 13.46
N ARG A 653 -23.01 20.81 13.85
CA ARG A 653 -24.33 20.91 13.18
C ARG A 653 -24.83 22.33 13.12
N GLU A 654 -24.70 23.09 14.22
CA GLU A 654 -25.20 24.43 14.40
C GLU A 654 -24.60 25.43 13.40
N THR A 655 -23.37 25.21 12.98
CA THR A 655 -22.67 26.07 12.00
C THR A 655 -23.35 26.09 10.63
N TRP A 656 -24.06 25.02 10.28
CA TRP A 656 -24.63 24.85 8.94
C TRP A 656 -26.14 24.95 8.89
N LEU A 657 -26.81 25.19 10.02
CA LEU A 657 -28.27 25.40 10.09
C LEU A 657 -28.67 26.81 9.71
N GLU A 658 -29.76 26.89 8.96
CA GLU A 658 -30.43 28.13 8.60
C GLU A 658 -31.94 27.99 8.84
N CYS A 659 -32.57 29.02 9.40
CA CYS A 659 -34.02 29.07 9.49
C CYS A 659 -34.58 29.46 8.12
N VAL A 660 -35.61 28.79 7.66
CA VAL A 660 -36.36 29.20 6.46
C VAL A 660 -37.13 30.44 6.83
N PRO A 661 -36.94 31.58 6.14
CA PRO A 661 -37.84 32.71 6.34
C PRO A 661 -39.27 32.31 5.95
N ASP A 662 -40.27 32.66 6.74
CA ASP A 662 -41.68 32.38 6.51
C ASP A 662 -42.12 32.99 5.16
N SER A 663 -41.93 32.26 4.07
CA SER A 663 -42.41 32.62 2.73
C SER A 663 -43.63 31.77 2.43
N THR A 664 -44.80 32.40 2.58
CA THR A 664 -46.09 31.89 2.13
C THR A 664 -46.14 31.86 0.60
N GLU A 665 -45.48 30.87 -0.03
CA GLU A 665 -45.84 30.34 -1.34
C GLU A 665 -45.24 28.95 -1.53
N PRO A 666 -46.03 27.90 -1.81
CA PRO A 666 -45.48 26.57 -2.08
C PRO A 666 -44.84 26.54 -3.47
N SER A 667 -43.55 26.35 -3.53
CA SER A 667 -42.87 26.00 -4.78
C SER A 667 -43.47 24.70 -5.37
N PRO A 668 -43.73 24.66 -6.68
CA PRO A 668 -44.28 23.48 -7.31
C PRO A 668 -43.31 22.30 -7.13
N SER A 669 -43.85 21.19 -6.59
CA SER A 669 -43.13 19.91 -6.48
C SER A 669 -42.61 19.47 -7.85
N PRO A 670 -41.33 19.14 -8.00
CA PRO A 670 -40.87 18.55 -9.24
C PRO A 670 -41.50 17.18 -9.42
N GLU A 671 -42.05 16.95 -10.60
CA GLU A 671 -42.65 15.67 -11.01
C GLU A 671 -41.64 14.51 -10.85
N PRO A 672 -42.10 13.29 -10.52
CA PRO A 672 -41.24 12.13 -10.40
C PRO A 672 -40.62 11.82 -11.78
N VAL A 673 -39.29 11.70 -11.79
CA VAL A 673 -38.53 11.30 -12.98
C VAL A 673 -39.01 9.93 -13.44
N SER A 674 -39.75 9.92 -14.54
CA SER A 674 -40.20 8.71 -15.20
C SER A 674 -39.00 7.91 -15.71
N THR A 675 -38.86 6.71 -15.18
CA THR A 675 -37.96 5.66 -15.69
C THR A 675 -38.18 5.44 -17.19
N PRO A 676 -37.14 5.32 -18.00
CA PRO A 676 -37.32 4.92 -19.39
C PRO A 676 -37.81 3.45 -19.44
N VAL A 677 -39.09 3.31 -19.78
CA VAL A 677 -39.72 1.99 -20.08
C VAL A 677 -38.91 1.30 -21.17
N LYS A 678 -38.28 0.20 -20.87
CA LYS A 678 -37.68 -0.72 -21.84
C LYS A 678 -38.80 -1.16 -22.81
N LYS A 679 -38.78 -0.67 -24.05
CA LYS A 679 -39.64 -1.19 -25.13
C LYS A 679 -39.30 -2.67 -25.32
N GLN A 680 -40.21 -3.55 -24.90
CA GLN A 680 -40.17 -4.96 -25.25
C GLN A 680 -40.18 -5.07 -26.78
N LYS A 681 -39.15 -5.67 -27.35
CA LYS A 681 -39.11 -6.09 -28.74
C LYS A 681 -40.20 -7.19 -28.93
N ARG A 682 -41.26 -6.87 -29.66
CA ARG A 682 -42.22 -7.86 -30.17
C ARG A 682 -41.45 -8.91 -30.98
N LYS A 683 -41.56 -10.17 -30.57
CA LYS A 683 -41.16 -11.33 -31.38
C LYS A 683 -41.93 -11.30 -32.67
N LYS A 684 -41.26 -11.15 -33.83
CA LYS A 684 -41.79 -11.46 -35.13
C LYS A 684 -41.77 -12.97 -35.28
N THR A 685 -42.96 -13.54 -35.51
CA THR A 685 -43.17 -14.91 -35.99
C THR A 685 -42.53 -15.08 -37.36
N VAL A 686 -41.77 -16.15 -37.48
CA VAL A 686 -41.18 -16.64 -38.73
C VAL A 686 -42.32 -17.21 -39.58
N THR A 687 -42.49 -16.74 -40.82
CA THR A 687 -43.09 -17.48 -41.92
C THR A 687 -42.02 -17.59 -43.00
N ASP A 688 -41.86 -18.83 -43.43
CA ASP A 688 -40.98 -19.28 -44.50
C ASP A 688 -41.13 -18.45 -45.78
N ASP A 689 -40.01 -18.16 -46.43
CA ASP A 689 -39.88 -18.32 -47.86
C ASP A 689 -38.41 -18.47 -48.29
N VAL A 690 -38.28 -19.37 -49.24
CA VAL A 690 -37.13 -20.11 -49.67
C VAL A 690 -36.36 -19.36 -50.77
N ASN A 691 -35.02 -19.33 -50.65
CA ASN A 691 -34.00 -19.52 -51.72
C ASN A 691 -33.87 -18.50 -52.88
N PRO A 692 -32.85 -18.59 -53.72
CA PRO A 692 -31.42 -18.91 -53.52
C PRO A 692 -30.49 -17.87 -54.17
N TRP A 693 -29.19 -17.95 -53.97
CA TRP A 693 -28.12 -18.09 -54.97
C TRP A 693 -26.74 -18.25 -54.28
N LEU A 694 -26.25 -19.44 -54.50
CA LEU A 694 -24.84 -19.82 -54.40
C LEU A 694 -23.99 -18.98 -55.40
N THR A 695 -22.79 -18.61 -55.07
CA THR A 695 -21.53 -19.19 -55.61
C THR A 695 -20.35 -18.30 -55.35
N SER A 696 -19.33 -18.98 -54.86
CA SER A 696 -17.93 -18.96 -55.25
C SER A 696 -17.02 -17.77 -54.97
N GLY A 697 -15.99 -18.10 -54.29
CA GLY A 697 -14.60 -17.95 -54.74
C GLY A 697 -13.79 -16.90 -53.98
N GLY A 698 -12.98 -17.30 -53.08
CA GLY A 698 -11.58 -17.55 -53.31
C GLY A 698 -10.65 -16.38 -52.99
N TRP A 699 -9.70 -16.69 -52.10
CA TRP A 699 -8.31 -16.19 -52.03
C TRP A 699 -8.05 -14.71 -51.65
N LEU A 700 -7.56 -14.37 -50.55
CA LEU A 700 -6.22 -14.29 -49.96
C LEU A 700 -6.33 -13.75 -48.56
#